data_b37024c9bf90719afc89213883e1ffdc
#
_entry.id   b37024c9bf90719afc89213883e1ffdc
#
_cell.length_a   1.000
_cell.length_b   1.000
_cell.length_c   1.000
_cell.angle_alpha   90.00
_cell.angle_beta   90.00
_cell.angle_gamma   90.00
#
_symmetry.space_group_name_H-M   'P 1'
#
loop_
_entity.id
_entity.type
_entity.pdbx_description
1 polymer ?
#
loop_
_entity_poly.entity_id
_entity_poly.type
_entity_poly.pdbx_seq_one_letter_code
_entity_poly.pdbx_strand_id
1 'polypeptide(L)'
;MEKNSVDPSPLLSPLGDETATKASFCLVSATKWTLKTLICVIFVAWVTFIFLLPAQPVNELFSKWISLSSETPFGVTGSIFVLFSAPVLIIAFLAIAHLIITGDDQIHGKKNSKHPRFRLWTFPVLIKGPFGVVSATEFIGIVLFMLYVIWAVYAYFVRALGSTSFFEKSSIRAKSMFLLEIMGLRLGAIGLMCLAFLFIPVSRGSVLLRYIDIPFEHATKYHVWLGHLTMVLFTLHGLLFVIAWAMDGRLVQELVEWKDIGVANLPGVISLLAGLFMWVTSLPGVRTKNFELFFYTHQLYVVFVVFLALHVGDFIFTMAAGGIFLFVLDRFLRLCQSRKKVNVISSRCLPCGTVELVLSKPQSLRYNALSFIFLQVRELSWLQWHPFSVSSSPLDGNHHLAVLIKVLGKWTERLRERITDVDALKDVSVITTSVEGPYGHEVPYHLMYENLILVAGGIGVSPFLAILSDILHRVREGKPCQPRNILLVWAVKKSNEIPLLSTIDMETICPSFSDKVNINIHIYVTRESDPPVEEGYSYKPIKSSFCPMASDCGMSVLVGTGHKFWSGLYVISSTIGFVILLVLLYIYYINPFNIYQWWYKGLLFVICMVASVVIFGGFVVALWHIWEKQSSMKGISNNIKVDKIQQNGSLAHKDPSQDSLAKSTVMRYGSRPDFKEIYELMSEKWGHVDVGVIVCGPSTLQTSVAEEIRAHSLTRQRHHPIFHFHSHSFDL
;
A
#
# COMPACT_ATOMS: atom_id res chain seq x y z
N MET A 1 -17.30 -56.94 54.23
CA MET A 1 -16.92 -57.18 52.80
C MET A 1 -16.49 -55.85 52.20
N GLU A 2 -15.19 -55.69 52.16
CA GLU A 2 -14.50 -54.51 51.81
C GLU A 2 -14.58 -54.20 50.30
N LYS A 3 -14.81 -52.94 49.97
CA LYS A 3 -14.60 -52.39 48.63
C LYS A 3 -13.30 -51.61 48.64
N ASN A 4 -12.29 -52.17 47.99
CA ASN A 4 -11.06 -51.48 47.67
C ASN A 4 -11.34 -50.40 46.63
N SER A 5 -11.11 -49.12 46.97
CA SER A 5 -10.98 -48.00 46.07
C SER A 5 -9.51 -47.91 45.64
N VAL A 6 -9.25 -48.05 44.34
CA VAL A 6 -7.94 -47.82 43.74
C VAL A 6 -7.90 -46.34 43.33
N ASP A 7 -6.98 -45.59 43.93
CA ASP A 7 -6.64 -44.22 43.62
C ASP A 7 -5.84 -44.18 42.30
N PRO A 8 -6.19 -43.35 41.30
CA PRO A 8 -5.32 -43.17 40.13
C PRO A 8 -4.23 -42.15 40.46
N SER A 9 -2.99 -42.67 40.48
CA SER A 9 -1.78 -41.85 40.52
C SER A 9 -1.73 -40.73 39.45
N PRO A 10 -1.19 -39.54 39.79
CA PRO A 10 -1.09 -38.45 38.83
C PRO A 10 -0.08 -38.78 37.75
N LEU A 11 -0.52 -38.77 36.48
CA LEU A 11 0.32 -38.84 35.28
C LEU A 11 1.29 -37.66 35.27
N LEU A 12 2.56 -37.95 35.41
CA LEU A 12 3.67 -37.03 35.17
C LEU A 12 3.51 -36.41 33.76
N SER A 13 3.23 -35.12 33.71
CA SER A 13 3.35 -34.33 32.51
C SER A 13 4.82 -34.32 32.03
N PRO A 14 5.11 -34.48 30.72
CA PRO A 14 6.47 -34.50 30.25
C PRO A 14 7.07 -33.10 30.33
N LEU A 15 8.00 -32.91 31.24
CA LEU A 15 8.86 -31.71 31.42
C LEU A 15 9.72 -31.39 30.15
N GLY A 16 9.64 -32.20 29.10
CA GLY A 16 10.41 -32.01 27.86
C GLY A 16 9.80 -30.99 26.89
N ASP A 17 8.50 -30.72 26.96
CA ASP A 17 7.80 -29.92 25.93
C ASP A 17 7.89 -28.40 26.17
N GLU A 18 7.98 -27.97 27.42
CA GLU A 18 8.09 -26.53 27.76
C GLU A 18 9.47 -25.94 27.43
N THR A 19 10.53 -26.71 27.55
CA THR A 19 11.90 -26.27 27.24
C THR A 19 12.13 -26.19 25.74
N ALA A 20 11.60 -27.14 24.97
CA ALA A 20 11.65 -27.15 23.51
C ALA A 20 10.85 -25.98 22.91
N THR A 21 9.68 -25.67 23.45
CA THR A 21 8.85 -24.53 23.01
C THR A 21 9.50 -23.19 23.37
N LYS A 22 10.13 -23.03 24.53
CA LYS A 22 10.88 -21.81 24.91
C LYS A 22 12.13 -21.62 24.06
N ALA A 23 12.86 -22.66 23.75
CA ALA A 23 14.05 -22.60 22.87
C ALA A 23 13.68 -22.22 21.42
N SER A 24 12.60 -22.79 20.89
CA SER A 24 12.04 -22.44 19.57
C SER A 24 11.59 -20.99 19.52
N PHE A 25 10.90 -20.49 20.53
CA PHE A 25 10.48 -19.08 20.61
C PHE A 25 11.66 -18.12 20.70
N CYS A 26 12.70 -18.45 21.47
CA CYS A 26 13.92 -17.66 21.56
C CYS A 26 14.65 -17.59 20.21
N LEU A 27 14.77 -18.71 19.51
CA LEU A 27 15.41 -18.80 18.20
C LEU A 27 14.67 -17.95 17.15
N VAL A 28 13.33 -18.06 17.08
CA VAL A 28 12.49 -17.25 16.17
C VAL A 28 12.64 -15.76 16.47
N SER A 29 12.65 -15.38 17.75
CA SER A 29 12.84 -13.99 18.16
C SER A 29 14.23 -13.48 17.79
N ALA A 30 15.29 -14.25 18.02
CA ALA A 30 16.65 -13.91 17.63
C ALA A 30 16.78 -13.74 16.11
N THR A 31 16.20 -14.65 15.32
CA THR A 31 16.19 -14.55 13.85
C THR A 31 15.48 -13.29 13.36
N LYS A 32 14.33 -12.94 13.95
CA LYS A 32 13.61 -11.68 13.62
C LYS A 32 14.48 -10.46 13.89
N TRP A 33 15.17 -10.41 15.02
CA TRP A 33 16.07 -9.31 15.36
C TRP A 33 17.28 -9.24 14.43
N THR A 34 17.89 -10.37 14.11
CA THR A 34 19.03 -10.45 13.18
C THR A 34 18.63 -9.92 11.79
N LEU A 35 17.48 -10.35 11.25
CA LEU A 35 16.99 -9.86 9.96
C LEU A 35 16.74 -8.36 9.98
N LYS A 36 16.10 -7.83 11.02
CA LYS A 36 15.88 -6.38 11.17
C LYS A 36 17.19 -5.59 11.22
N THR A 37 18.15 -6.07 12.00
CA THR A 37 19.46 -5.43 12.11
C THR A 37 20.17 -5.44 10.77
N LEU A 38 20.17 -6.57 10.06
CA LEU A 38 20.81 -6.70 8.75
C LEU A 38 20.17 -5.76 7.71
N ILE A 39 18.85 -5.71 7.64
CA ILE A 39 18.11 -4.76 6.78
C ILE A 39 18.52 -3.31 7.11
N CYS A 40 18.55 -2.97 8.40
CA CYS A 40 18.92 -1.62 8.84
C CYS A 40 20.36 -1.28 8.45
N VAL A 41 21.31 -2.20 8.66
CA VAL A 41 22.73 -2.00 8.33
C VAL A 41 22.92 -1.81 6.82
N ILE A 42 22.30 -2.67 5.99
CA ILE A 42 22.41 -2.56 4.53
C ILE A 42 21.77 -1.24 4.05
N PHE A 43 20.61 -0.90 4.58
CA PHE A 43 19.92 0.35 4.21
C PHE A 43 20.74 1.59 4.58
N VAL A 44 21.25 1.65 5.82
CA VAL A 44 22.08 2.78 6.29
C VAL A 44 23.37 2.88 5.49
N ALA A 45 24.06 1.75 5.24
CA ALA A 45 25.27 1.73 4.44
C ALA A 45 25.03 2.23 3.02
N TRP A 46 23.94 1.75 2.39
CA TRP A 46 23.55 2.14 1.03
C TRP A 46 23.17 3.63 0.93
N VAL A 47 22.34 4.13 1.84
CA VAL A 47 21.96 5.55 1.88
C VAL A 47 23.16 6.44 2.17
N THR A 48 24.06 6.03 3.09
CA THR A 48 25.31 6.76 3.38
C THR A 48 26.21 6.82 2.15
N PHE A 49 26.36 5.72 1.42
CA PHE A 49 27.12 5.70 0.17
C PHE A 49 26.53 6.68 -0.85
N ILE A 50 25.22 6.65 -1.09
CA ILE A 50 24.55 7.58 -2.02
C ILE A 50 24.73 9.03 -1.58
N PHE A 51 24.56 9.31 -0.28
CA PHE A 51 24.72 10.65 0.28
C PHE A 51 26.14 11.19 0.12
N LEU A 52 27.15 10.35 0.29
CA LEU A 52 28.55 10.73 0.21
C LEU A 52 29.15 10.67 -1.20
N LEU A 53 28.47 10.05 -2.17
CA LEU A 53 28.93 9.91 -3.54
C LEU A 53 29.30 11.25 -4.22
N PRO A 54 28.60 12.38 -3.99
CA PRO A 54 29.01 13.68 -4.48
C PRO A 54 30.33 14.21 -3.88
N ALA A 55 30.73 13.73 -2.70
CA ALA A 55 31.98 14.14 -2.05
C ALA A 55 33.19 13.57 -2.79
N GLN A 56 34.27 14.37 -2.87
CA GLN A 56 35.46 14.01 -3.65
C GLN A 56 36.09 12.66 -3.26
N PRO A 57 36.34 12.34 -1.96
CA PRO A 57 37.01 11.09 -1.61
C PRO A 57 36.19 9.84 -2.01
N VAL A 58 34.87 9.88 -1.83
CA VAL A 58 34.00 8.75 -2.17
C VAL A 58 33.87 8.60 -3.69
N ASN A 59 33.80 9.72 -4.40
CA ASN A 59 33.74 9.69 -5.87
C ASN A 59 35.07 9.17 -6.48
N GLU A 60 36.22 9.49 -5.92
CA GLU A 60 37.52 8.94 -6.35
C GLU A 60 37.56 7.43 -6.09
N LEU A 61 37.11 6.98 -4.91
CA LEU A 61 37.01 5.57 -4.60
C LEU A 61 36.03 4.84 -5.55
N PHE A 62 34.90 5.45 -5.83
CA PHE A 62 33.91 4.93 -6.80
C PHE A 62 34.53 4.83 -8.21
N SER A 63 35.22 5.88 -8.68
CA SER A 63 35.89 5.88 -9.99
C SER A 63 36.98 4.78 -10.08
N LYS A 64 37.76 4.60 -9.01
CA LYS A 64 38.75 3.50 -8.91
C LYS A 64 38.07 2.13 -8.95
N TRP A 65 36.96 1.95 -8.22
CA TRP A 65 36.18 0.72 -8.26
C TRP A 65 35.66 0.42 -9.68
N ILE A 66 35.11 1.42 -10.38
CA ILE A 66 34.64 1.30 -11.76
C ILE A 66 35.77 0.90 -12.71
N SER A 67 36.96 1.52 -12.60
CA SER A 67 38.10 1.19 -13.46
C SER A 67 38.60 -0.24 -13.24
N LEU A 68 38.68 -0.70 -12.00
CA LEU A 68 39.10 -2.07 -11.68
C LEU A 68 38.10 -3.13 -12.16
N SER A 69 36.81 -2.78 -12.17
CA SER A 69 35.76 -3.69 -12.58
C SER A 69 35.50 -3.72 -14.09
N SER A 70 36.04 -2.78 -14.84
CA SER A 70 35.86 -2.71 -16.30
C SER A 70 36.38 -3.94 -17.04
N GLU A 71 37.38 -4.63 -16.47
CA GLU A 71 37.96 -5.87 -17.02
C GLU A 71 37.14 -7.13 -16.67
N THR A 72 36.16 -7.03 -15.78
CA THR A 72 35.29 -8.17 -15.44
C THR A 72 34.31 -8.49 -16.57
N PRO A 73 33.79 -9.74 -16.68
CA PRO A 73 32.81 -10.11 -17.70
C PRO A 73 31.54 -9.23 -17.72
N PHE A 74 31.19 -8.60 -16.61
CA PHE A 74 30.04 -7.72 -16.46
C PHE A 74 30.40 -6.23 -16.54
N GLY A 75 31.68 -5.90 -16.59
CA GLY A 75 32.19 -4.55 -16.72
C GLY A 75 31.59 -3.55 -15.72
N VAL A 76 31.44 -2.33 -16.18
CA VAL A 76 30.89 -1.22 -15.39
C VAL A 76 29.44 -1.48 -14.95
N THR A 77 28.64 -2.14 -15.78
CA THR A 77 27.22 -2.43 -15.51
C THR A 77 27.07 -3.31 -14.28
N GLY A 78 27.88 -4.37 -14.16
CA GLY A 78 27.83 -5.24 -12.96
C GLY A 78 28.18 -4.48 -11.69
N SER A 79 29.17 -3.59 -11.74
CA SER A 79 29.59 -2.80 -10.58
C SER A 79 28.52 -1.82 -10.11
N ILE A 80 27.90 -1.10 -11.05
CA ILE A 80 26.81 -0.18 -10.72
C ILE A 80 25.58 -0.95 -10.22
N PHE A 81 25.29 -2.13 -10.79
CA PHE A 81 24.22 -2.99 -10.29
C PHE A 81 24.43 -3.37 -8.82
N VAL A 82 25.63 -3.82 -8.46
CA VAL A 82 25.96 -4.23 -7.08
C VAL A 82 25.85 -3.07 -6.09
N LEU A 83 26.23 -1.85 -6.50
CA LEU A 83 26.22 -0.69 -5.62
C LEU A 83 24.86 -0.02 -5.47
N PHE A 84 24.00 -0.08 -6.48
CA PHE A 84 22.74 0.68 -6.50
C PHE A 84 21.48 -0.19 -6.46
N SER A 85 21.40 -1.22 -7.30
CA SER A 85 20.19 -2.06 -7.40
C SER A 85 20.19 -3.27 -6.48
N ALA A 86 21.35 -3.94 -6.32
CA ALA A 86 21.44 -5.13 -5.48
C ALA A 86 21.05 -4.88 -4.00
N PRO A 87 21.42 -3.75 -3.35
CA PRO A 87 20.98 -3.49 -1.98
C PRO A 87 19.46 -3.43 -1.84
N VAL A 88 18.74 -2.84 -2.80
CA VAL A 88 17.27 -2.79 -2.81
C VAL A 88 16.67 -4.19 -2.89
N LEU A 89 17.23 -5.04 -3.77
CA LEU A 89 16.76 -6.42 -3.96
C LEU A 89 17.10 -7.30 -2.75
N ILE A 90 18.27 -7.13 -2.15
CA ILE A 90 18.67 -7.86 -0.92
C ILE A 90 17.75 -7.46 0.24
N ILE A 91 17.48 -6.17 0.42
CA ILE A 91 16.53 -5.69 1.43
C ILE A 91 15.14 -6.30 1.20
N ALA A 92 14.67 -6.38 -0.06
CA ALA A 92 13.40 -7.04 -0.39
C ALA A 92 13.40 -8.53 0.01
N PHE A 93 14.48 -9.26 -0.22
CA PHE A 93 14.61 -10.68 0.20
C PHE A 93 14.57 -10.84 1.72
N LEU A 94 15.33 -10.03 2.42
CA LEU A 94 15.36 -10.06 3.89
C LEU A 94 14.01 -9.65 4.49
N ALA A 95 13.32 -8.70 3.87
CA ALA A 95 11.97 -8.28 4.24
C ALA A 95 10.95 -9.42 4.06
N ILE A 96 11.02 -10.16 2.94
CA ILE A 96 10.21 -11.36 2.71
C ILE A 96 10.46 -12.40 3.79
N ALA A 97 11.73 -12.73 4.05
CA ALA A 97 12.10 -13.69 5.08
C ALA A 97 11.55 -13.27 6.45
N HIS A 98 11.67 -11.98 6.80
CA HIS A 98 11.11 -11.43 8.03
C HIS A 98 9.59 -11.56 8.09
N LEU A 99 8.87 -11.24 6.99
CA LEU A 99 7.42 -11.33 6.93
C LEU A 99 6.92 -12.78 7.05
N ILE A 100 7.64 -13.75 6.43
CA ILE A 100 7.31 -15.18 6.53
C ILE A 100 7.49 -15.67 7.97
N ILE A 101 8.64 -15.35 8.61
CA ILE A 101 8.94 -15.79 9.99
C ILE A 101 8.04 -15.09 11.01
N THR A 102 7.58 -13.88 10.73
CA THR A 102 6.67 -13.18 11.64
C THR A 102 5.28 -13.81 11.64
N GLY A 103 4.87 -14.43 10.53
CA GLY A 103 3.59 -15.14 10.43
C GLY A 103 2.39 -14.28 10.80
N ASP A 104 1.33 -14.93 11.25
CA ASP A 104 0.10 -14.29 11.76
C ASP A 104 0.16 -14.02 13.28
N ASP A 105 1.28 -14.34 13.94
CA ASP A 105 1.43 -14.31 15.41
C ASP A 105 1.48 -12.90 16.03
N GLN A 106 1.36 -11.85 15.24
CA GLN A 106 1.46 -10.47 15.75
C GLN A 106 0.40 -10.12 16.81
N ILE A 107 -0.70 -10.86 16.85
CA ILE A 107 -1.80 -10.61 17.82
C ILE A 107 -1.53 -11.27 19.17
N HIS A 108 -0.74 -12.37 19.22
CA HIS A 108 -0.63 -13.23 20.40
C HIS A 108 0.39 -12.77 21.47
N GLY A 109 1.21 -11.77 21.22
CA GLY A 109 2.40 -11.51 22.04
C GLY A 109 2.58 -10.15 22.70
N LYS A 110 1.78 -9.12 22.39
CA LYS A 110 1.96 -7.83 23.06
C LYS A 110 1.19 -7.80 24.39
N LYS A 111 1.90 -8.14 25.50
CA LYS A 111 1.46 -7.71 26.84
C LYS A 111 1.29 -6.19 26.83
N ASN A 112 0.14 -5.72 27.30
CA ASN A 112 -0.11 -4.30 27.51
C ASN A 112 1.07 -3.68 28.26
N SER A 113 1.69 -2.67 27.66
CA SER A 113 2.66 -1.86 28.38
C SER A 113 1.89 -1.14 29.49
N LYS A 114 2.30 -1.34 30.77
CA LYS A 114 1.69 -0.68 31.93
C LYS A 114 1.74 0.85 31.87
N HIS A 115 2.52 1.42 30.94
CA HIS A 115 2.69 2.85 30.74
C HIS A 115 2.49 3.21 29.28
N PRO A 116 1.70 4.24 28.97
CA PRO A 116 1.51 4.75 27.62
C PRO A 116 2.83 5.27 27.05
N ARG A 117 3.06 5.01 25.74
CA ARG A 117 4.32 5.33 25.06
C ARG A 117 4.06 6.25 23.87
N PHE A 118 4.70 7.42 23.89
CA PHE A 118 4.75 8.30 22.73
C PHE A 118 5.42 7.58 21.54
N ARG A 119 4.77 7.66 20.36
CA ARG A 119 5.26 7.01 19.14
C ARG A 119 5.36 8.05 18.03
N LEU A 120 6.55 8.24 17.48
CA LEU A 120 6.79 9.17 16.36
C LEU A 120 5.97 8.84 15.11
N TRP A 121 5.68 7.54 14.86
CA TRP A 121 4.88 7.09 13.71
C TRP A 121 3.42 7.53 13.75
N THR A 122 2.88 7.81 14.91
CA THR A 122 1.46 8.16 15.11
C THR A 122 1.26 9.61 15.54
N PHE A 123 2.36 10.38 15.67
CA PHE A 123 2.30 11.78 16.05
C PHE A 123 2.26 12.68 14.82
N PRO A 124 1.16 13.44 14.55
CA PRO A 124 1.04 14.32 13.40
C PRO A 124 1.86 15.60 13.62
N VAL A 125 2.87 15.82 12.77
CA VAL A 125 3.73 17.03 12.80
C VAL A 125 3.27 18.04 11.78
N LEU A 126 3.15 17.62 10.51
CA LEU A 126 2.65 18.48 9.45
C LEU A 126 1.18 18.11 9.20
N ILE A 127 0.29 19.07 9.33
CA ILE A 127 -1.16 18.83 9.25
C ILE A 127 -1.75 19.50 8.02
N LYS A 128 -1.34 20.74 7.76
CA LYS A 128 -1.73 21.53 6.59
C LYS A 128 -0.60 21.57 5.60
N GLY A 129 -0.89 21.31 4.35
CA GLY A 129 0.09 21.39 3.27
C GLY A 129 -0.18 20.36 2.18
N PRO A 130 0.68 20.35 1.18
CA PRO A 130 0.50 19.51 0.01
C PRO A 130 0.68 18.01 0.28
N PHE A 131 1.25 17.62 1.42
CA PHE A 131 1.42 16.23 1.83
C PHE A 131 0.25 15.69 2.69
N GLY A 132 -0.77 16.53 2.97
CA GLY A 132 -1.79 16.17 3.95
C GLY A 132 -1.21 16.02 5.36
N VAL A 133 -1.80 15.13 6.16
CA VAL A 133 -1.29 14.82 7.50
C VAL A 133 -0.05 13.93 7.39
N VAL A 134 1.05 14.38 8.00
CA VAL A 134 2.37 13.71 7.98
C VAL A 134 2.83 13.46 9.41
N SER A 135 3.20 12.22 9.72
CA SER A 135 3.76 11.85 11.02
C SER A 135 5.18 12.38 11.22
N ALA A 136 5.66 12.40 12.47
CA ALA A 136 7.00 12.85 12.78
C ALA A 136 8.10 12.04 12.06
N THR A 137 7.92 10.73 11.95
CA THR A 137 8.88 9.87 11.26
C THR A 137 8.91 10.13 9.75
N GLU A 138 7.74 10.29 9.13
CA GLU A 138 7.63 10.63 7.72
C GLU A 138 8.27 12.00 7.44
N PHE A 139 8.03 12.98 8.31
CA PHE A 139 8.61 14.32 8.18
C PHE A 139 10.13 14.30 8.24
N ILE A 140 10.72 13.54 9.17
CA ILE A 140 12.17 13.34 9.23
C ILE A 140 12.69 12.74 7.91
N GLY A 141 12.01 11.72 7.36
CA GLY A 141 12.39 11.11 6.08
C GLY A 141 12.37 12.11 4.93
N ILE A 142 11.31 12.93 4.82
CA ILE A 142 11.19 13.98 3.80
C ILE A 142 12.34 15.00 3.92
N VAL A 143 12.61 15.48 5.14
CA VAL A 143 13.69 16.45 5.38
C VAL A 143 15.06 15.88 5.00
N LEU A 144 15.35 14.63 5.41
CA LEU A 144 16.62 13.98 5.05
C LEU A 144 16.78 13.81 3.53
N PHE A 145 15.70 13.46 2.83
CA PHE A 145 15.73 13.33 1.38
C PHE A 145 15.95 14.68 0.67
N MET A 146 15.28 15.74 1.13
CA MET A 146 15.49 17.08 0.59
C MET A 146 16.91 17.60 0.87
N LEU A 147 17.44 17.34 2.07
CA LEU A 147 18.84 17.65 2.40
C LEU A 147 19.83 16.94 1.48
N TYR A 148 19.56 15.66 1.14
CA TYR A 148 20.36 14.94 0.16
C TYR A 148 20.37 15.62 -1.20
N VAL A 149 19.22 15.99 -1.74
CA VAL A 149 19.12 16.64 -3.05
C VAL A 149 19.86 17.97 -3.07
N ILE A 150 19.66 18.82 -2.02
CA ILE A 150 20.34 20.11 -1.89
C ILE A 150 21.86 19.91 -1.79
N TRP A 151 22.29 18.99 -0.95
CA TRP A 151 23.70 18.63 -0.80
C TRP A 151 24.32 18.15 -2.10
N ALA A 152 23.65 17.24 -2.82
CA ALA A 152 24.17 16.69 -4.07
C ALA A 152 24.33 17.80 -5.14
N VAL A 153 23.32 18.66 -5.30
CA VAL A 153 23.39 19.81 -6.22
C VAL A 153 24.54 20.74 -5.84
N TYR A 154 24.66 21.11 -4.58
CA TYR A 154 25.73 21.98 -4.08
C TYR A 154 27.12 21.36 -4.31
N ALA A 155 27.33 20.12 -3.89
CA ALA A 155 28.64 19.45 -4.02
C ALA A 155 29.08 19.28 -5.47
N TYR A 156 28.15 18.92 -6.36
CA TYR A 156 28.45 18.82 -7.79
C TYR A 156 28.71 20.21 -8.43
N PHE A 157 27.97 21.24 -8.00
CA PHE A 157 28.19 22.61 -8.46
C PHE A 157 29.58 23.13 -8.10
N VAL A 158 29.98 22.99 -6.82
CA VAL A 158 31.32 23.39 -6.36
C VAL A 158 32.42 22.67 -7.12
N ARG A 159 32.24 21.35 -7.35
CA ARG A 159 33.19 20.56 -8.15
C ARG A 159 33.25 21.02 -9.60
N ALA A 160 32.11 21.33 -10.23
CA ALA A 160 32.06 21.82 -11.60
C ALA A 160 32.80 23.16 -11.73
N LEU A 161 32.62 24.08 -10.76
CA LEU A 161 33.36 25.34 -10.71
C LEU A 161 34.87 25.11 -10.57
N GLY A 162 35.30 24.19 -9.70
CA GLY A 162 36.74 23.83 -9.59
C GLY A 162 37.32 23.28 -10.89
N SER A 163 36.53 22.54 -11.67
CA SER A 163 36.98 22.02 -12.97
C SER A 163 37.13 23.10 -14.06
N THR A 164 36.48 24.27 -13.90
CA THR A 164 36.62 25.38 -14.85
C THR A 164 38.02 26.02 -14.83
N SER A 165 38.80 25.81 -13.76
CA SER A 165 40.21 26.28 -13.68
C SER A 165 41.10 25.62 -14.72
N PHE A 166 40.81 24.40 -15.16
CA PHE A 166 41.55 23.76 -16.28
C PHE A 166 41.37 24.47 -17.60
N PHE A 167 40.34 25.30 -17.78
CA PHE A 167 40.03 26.08 -18.96
C PHE A 167 40.42 27.56 -18.84
N GLU A 168 41.43 27.87 -18.02
CA GLU A 168 41.80 29.25 -17.67
C GLU A 168 42.06 30.15 -18.92
N LYS A 169 42.60 29.57 -19.99
CA LYS A 169 42.86 30.24 -21.29
C LYS A 169 41.67 30.24 -22.27
N SER A 170 40.54 29.60 -21.92
CA SER A 170 39.38 29.49 -22.78
C SER A 170 38.47 30.72 -22.68
N SER A 171 37.69 31.01 -23.73
CA SER A 171 36.72 32.10 -23.74
C SER A 171 35.63 31.89 -22.67
N ILE A 172 35.03 32.97 -22.19
CA ILE A 172 33.91 32.95 -21.22
C ILE A 172 32.79 32.06 -21.76
N ARG A 173 32.49 32.13 -23.06
CA ARG A 173 31.47 31.30 -23.70
C ARG A 173 31.79 29.82 -23.55
N ALA A 174 33.01 29.37 -23.82
CA ALA A 174 33.42 27.98 -23.69
C ALA A 174 33.32 27.47 -22.24
N LYS A 175 33.72 28.33 -21.26
CA LYS A 175 33.59 28.02 -19.84
C LYS A 175 32.11 27.87 -19.41
N SER A 176 31.24 28.75 -19.88
CA SER A 176 29.80 28.71 -19.58
C SER A 176 29.15 27.47 -20.19
N MET A 177 29.46 27.10 -21.43
CA MET A 177 28.96 25.91 -22.09
C MET A 177 29.38 24.65 -21.32
N PHE A 178 30.65 24.51 -20.98
CA PHE A 178 31.17 23.40 -20.20
C PHE A 178 30.48 23.28 -18.84
N LEU A 179 30.26 24.40 -18.16
CA LEU A 179 29.56 24.42 -16.87
C LEU A 179 28.11 23.97 -17.02
N LEU A 180 27.39 24.43 -18.05
CA LEU A 180 26.02 24.05 -18.34
C LEU A 180 25.90 22.54 -18.62
N GLU A 181 26.77 21.99 -19.46
CA GLU A 181 26.77 20.56 -19.81
C GLU A 181 27.08 19.69 -18.60
N ILE A 182 28.10 20.02 -17.78
CA ILE A 182 28.43 19.28 -16.57
C ILE A 182 27.27 19.35 -15.56
N MET A 183 26.71 20.53 -15.33
CA MET A 183 25.57 20.68 -14.40
C MET A 183 24.35 19.94 -14.92
N GLY A 184 24.08 20.00 -16.23
CA GLY A 184 23.05 19.21 -16.87
C GLY A 184 23.21 17.72 -16.58
N LEU A 185 24.41 17.17 -16.82
CA LEU A 185 24.73 15.77 -16.55
C LEU A 185 24.50 15.39 -15.08
N ARG A 186 24.90 16.24 -14.13
CA ARG A 186 24.75 16.00 -12.68
C ARG A 186 23.30 16.03 -12.24
N LEU A 187 22.49 16.96 -12.78
CA LEU A 187 21.05 17.01 -12.51
C LEU A 187 20.34 15.75 -13.04
N GLY A 188 20.74 15.25 -14.23
CA GLY A 188 20.26 13.98 -14.75
C GLY A 188 20.57 12.81 -13.81
N ALA A 189 21.78 12.74 -13.27
CA ALA A 189 22.19 11.69 -12.31
C ALA A 189 21.39 11.76 -10.99
N ILE A 190 21.18 12.96 -10.45
CA ILE A 190 20.35 13.15 -9.24
C ILE A 190 18.89 12.77 -9.54
N GLY A 191 18.36 13.19 -10.70
CA GLY A 191 17.02 12.81 -11.14
C GLY A 191 16.84 11.30 -11.27
N LEU A 192 17.86 10.58 -11.74
CA LEU A 192 17.85 9.13 -11.82
C LEU A 192 17.82 8.46 -10.43
N MET A 193 18.48 9.03 -9.43
CA MET A 193 18.37 8.58 -8.04
C MET A 193 16.95 8.81 -7.49
N CYS A 194 16.35 9.97 -7.77
CA CYS A 194 14.94 10.21 -7.40
C CYS A 194 14.01 9.19 -8.08
N LEU A 195 14.27 8.86 -9.35
CA LEU A 195 13.51 7.87 -10.10
C LEU A 195 13.62 6.46 -9.50
N ALA A 196 14.79 6.08 -8.95
CA ALA A 196 14.98 4.80 -8.27
C ALA A 196 13.97 4.61 -7.12
N PHE A 197 13.65 5.68 -6.40
CA PHE A 197 12.66 5.67 -5.32
C PHE A 197 11.23 5.89 -5.80
N LEU A 198 11.03 6.50 -6.98
CA LEU A 198 9.72 6.89 -7.50
C LEU A 198 8.76 5.71 -7.72
N PHE A 199 9.28 4.55 -8.12
CA PHE A 199 8.47 3.37 -8.44
C PHE A 199 8.10 2.53 -7.20
N ILE A 200 8.80 2.68 -6.08
CA ILE A 200 8.57 1.90 -4.85
C ILE A 200 7.17 2.19 -4.26
N PRO A 201 6.73 3.47 -4.11
CA PRO A 201 5.44 3.79 -3.50
C PRO A 201 4.21 3.37 -4.31
N VAL A 202 4.34 3.13 -5.62
CA VAL A 202 3.21 2.76 -6.49
C VAL A 202 3.08 1.26 -6.73
N SER A 203 4.00 0.48 -6.21
CA SER A 203 3.92 -0.98 -6.19
C SER A 203 2.94 -1.41 -5.09
N ARG A 204 1.67 -1.66 -5.43
CA ARG A 204 0.57 -1.91 -4.46
C ARG A 204 0.85 -3.07 -3.52
N GLY A 205 1.45 -4.15 -4.04
CA GLY A 205 1.85 -5.33 -3.28
C GLY A 205 3.34 -5.32 -2.86
N SER A 206 3.99 -4.15 -2.83
CA SER A 206 5.42 -4.03 -2.54
C SER A 206 5.78 -4.66 -1.21
N VAL A 207 6.73 -5.57 -1.24
CA VAL A 207 7.29 -6.22 -0.04
C VAL A 207 7.93 -5.19 0.89
N LEU A 208 8.55 -4.16 0.33
CA LEU A 208 9.18 -3.08 1.11
C LEU A 208 8.14 -2.27 1.89
N LEU A 209 7.04 -1.88 1.24
CA LEU A 209 5.94 -1.15 1.89
C LEU A 209 5.28 -2.00 2.98
N ARG A 210 5.05 -3.29 2.70
CA ARG A 210 4.51 -4.25 3.68
C ARG A 210 5.43 -4.42 4.89
N TYR A 211 6.75 -4.48 4.68
CA TYR A 211 7.72 -4.61 5.77
C TYR A 211 7.70 -3.40 6.72
N ILE A 212 7.55 -2.18 6.19
CA ILE A 212 7.48 -0.95 7.00
C ILE A 212 6.05 -0.60 7.42
N ASP A 213 5.05 -1.42 7.03
CA ASP A 213 3.62 -1.25 7.31
C ASP A 213 3.05 0.11 6.84
N ILE A 214 3.51 0.57 5.67
CA ILE A 214 2.93 1.75 5.00
C ILE A 214 2.01 1.24 3.88
N PRO A 215 0.69 1.43 3.99
CA PRO A 215 -0.23 0.99 2.95
C PRO A 215 -0.14 1.88 1.71
N PHE A 216 -0.57 1.34 0.58
CA PHE A 216 -0.48 1.99 -0.73
C PHE A 216 -1.12 3.39 -0.77
N GLU A 217 -2.27 3.58 -0.13
CA GLU A 217 -2.99 4.86 -0.07
C GLU A 217 -2.16 5.97 0.59
N HIS A 218 -1.30 5.61 1.56
CA HIS A 218 -0.37 6.54 2.19
C HIS A 218 0.91 6.73 1.37
N ALA A 219 1.34 5.67 0.67
CA ALA A 219 2.57 5.70 -0.10
C ALA A 219 2.45 6.56 -1.38
N THR A 220 1.27 6.64 -1.99
CA THR A 220 1.04 7.38 -3.24
C THR A 220 1.39 8.86 -3.15
N LYS A 221 1.22 9.51 -1.99
CA LYS A 221 1.63 10.92 -1.79
C LYS A 221 3.13 11.12 -2.05
N TYR A 222 3.97 10.15 -1.68
CA TYR A 222 5.43 10.20 -1.94
C TYR A 222 5.75 10.04 -3.41
N HIS A 223 5.01 9.17 -4.14
CA HIS A 223 5.13 9.06 -5.59
C HIS A 223 4.85 10.41 -6.27
N VAL A 224 3.78 11.09 -5.88
CA VAL A 224 3.41 12.39 -6.47
C VAL A 224 4.54 13.41 -6.28
N TRP A 225 5.09 13.51 -5.07
CA TRP A 225 6.15 14.47 -4.77
C TRP A 225 7.49 14.13 -5.40
N LEU A 226 7.89 12.85 -5.35
CA LEU A 226 9.07 12.37 -6.07
C LEU A 226 8.92 12.56 -7.58
N GLY A 227 7.70 12.39 -8.11
CA GLY A 227 7.41 12.64 -9.51
C GLY A 227 7.64 14.09 -9.91
N HIS A 228 7.13 15.04 -9.14
CA HIS A 228 7.39 16.46 -9.36
C HIS A 228 8.88 16.78 -9.31
N LEU A 229 9.58 16.30 -8.28
CA LEU A 229 11.02 16.55 -8.12
C LEU A 229 11.83 15.93 -9.26
N THR A 230 11.57 14.68 -9.63
CA THR A 230 12.22 13.96 -10.72
C THR A 230 12.03 14.71 -12.04
N MET A 231 10.80 15.14 -12.34
CA MET A 231 10.50 15.86 -13.58
C MET A 231 11.12 17.25 -13.62
N VAL A 232 11.19 17.97 -12.50
CA VAL A 232 11.95 19.23 -12.41
C VAL A 232 13.43 19.01 -12.74
N LEU A 233 14.05 17.99 -12.13
CA LEU A 233 15.46 17.69 -12.35
C LEU A 233 15.75 17.29 -13.80
N PHE A 234 14.93 16.44 -14.42
CA PHE A 234 15.09 16.04 -15.81
C PHE A 234 14.79 17.18 -16.78
N THR A 235 13.82 18.04 -16.48
CA THR A 235 13.55 19.23 -17.29
C THR A 235 14.72 20.21 -17.25
N LEU A 236 15.28 20.46 -16.07
CA LEU A 236 16.48 21.28 -15.94
C LEU A 236 17.70 20.65 -16.63
N HIS A 237 17.88 19.32 -16.52
CA HIS A 237 18.90 18.58 -17.24
C HIS A 237 18.80 18.85 -18.74
N GLY A 238 17.64 18.61 -19.36
CA GLY A 238 17.43 18.87 -20.78
C GLY A 238 17.60 20.34 -21.18
N LEU A 239 17.08 21.25 -20.35
CA LEU A 239 17.17 22.69 -20.61
C LEU A 239 18.62 23.19 -20.63
N LEU A 240 19.45 22.75 -19.68
CA LEU A 240 20.87 23.15 -19.65
C LEU A 240 21.63 22.66 -20.87
N PHE A 241 21.37 21.45 -21.36
CA PHE A 241 21.95 20.94 -22.61
C PHE A 241 21.44 21.73 -23.83
N VAL A 242 20.14 21.99 -23.92
CA VAL A 242 19.55 22.79 -24.99
C VAL A 242 20.20 24.19 -25.08
N ILE A 243 20.40 24.86 -23.94
CA ILE A 243 21.06 26.16 -23.87
C ILE A 243 22.53 26.04 -24.35
N ALA A 244 23.26 25.05 -23.85
CA ALA A 244 24.67 24.84 -24.23
C ALA A 244 24.80 24.57 -25.72
N TRP A 245 23.99 23.69 -26.31
CA TRP A 245 23.99 23.35 -27.72
C TRP A 245 23.53 24.52 -28.62
N ALA A 246 22.56 25.32 -28.16
CA ALA A 246 22.13 26.52 -28.84
C ALA A 246 23.26 27.58 -28.87
N MET A 247 23.98 27.74 -27.75
CA MET A 247 25.15 28.61 -27.68
C MET A 247 26.28 28.15 -28.65
N ASP A 248 26.40 26.86 -28.91
CA ASP A 248 27.39 26.28 -29.80
C ASP A 248 26.92 26.23 -31.26
N GLY A 249 25.63 26.49 -31.53
CA GLY A 249 25.06 26.42 -32.88
C GLY A 249 24.77 25.00 -33.38
N ARG A 250 24.87 23.99 -32.53
CA ARG A 250 24.67 22.56 -32.82
C ARG A 250 23.33 22.00 -32.34
N LEU A 251 22.40 22.85 -31.93
CA LEU A 251 21.17 22.45 -31.26
C LEU A 251 20.40 21.36 -32.03
N VAL A 252 20.09 21.58 -33.29
CA VAL A 252 19.28 20.63 -34.08
C VAL A 252 20.03 19.32 -34.30
N GLN A 253 21.33 19.40 -34.57
CA GLN A 253 22.16 18.21 -34.75
C GLN A 253 22.18 17.33 -33.49
N GLU A 254 22.43 17.92 -32.31
CA GLU A 254 22.50 17.21 -31.04
C GLU A 254 21.13 16.65 -30.61
N LEU A 255 20.03 17.37 -30.86
CA LEU A 255 18.69 16.89 -30.50
C LEU A 255 18.26 15.62 -31.21
N VAL A 256 18.66 15.46 -32.49
CA VAL A 256 18.31 14.29 -33.31
C VAL A 256 19.36 13.20 -33.28
N GLU A 257 20.48 13.42 -32.59
CA GLU A 257 21.62 12.52 -32.61
C GLU A 257 21.31 11.19 -31.90
N TRP A 258 21.65 10.09 -32.57
CA TRP A 258 21.54 8.73 -32.04
C TRP A 258 22.91 8.04 -32.08
N LYS A 259 23.69 8.24 -31.02
CA LYS A 259 25.03 7.68 -30.88
C LYS A 259 25.02 6.20 -30.54
N ASP A 260 25.90 5.42 -31.11
CA ASP A 260 26.15 4.05 -30.74
C ASP A 260 26.98 3.95 -29.45
N ILE A 261 28.03 4.76 -29.36
CA ILE A 261 28.86 4.86 -28.14
C ILE A 261 28.61 6.21 -27.50
N GLY A 262 28.22 6.15 -26.21
CA GLY A 262 27.82 7.32 -25.47
C GLY A 262 26.29 7.43 -25.33
N VAL A 263 25.86 8.57 -24.80
CA VAL A 263 24.44 8.86 -24.57
C VAL A 263 23.76 9.19 -25.89
N ALA A 264 22.68 8.49 -26.23
CA ALA A 264 21.87 8.76 -27.41
C ALA A 264 20.85 9.87 -27.11
N ASN A 265 21.00 11.05 -27.69
CA ASN A 265 20.19 12.23 -27.34
C ASN A 265 18.73 12.11 -27.78
N LEU A 266 18.45 11.63 -28.99
CA LEU A 266 17.07 11.51 -29.50
C LEU A 266 16.16 10.64 -28.61
N PRO A 267 16.59 9.45 -28.11
CA PRO A 267 15.80 8.72 -27.11
C PRO A 267 15.56 9.53 -25.83
N GLY A 268 16.53 10.33 -25.39
CA GLY A 268 16.36 11.22 -24.23
C GLY A 268 15.29 12.28 -24.46
N VAL A 269 15.24 12.87 -25.64
CA VAL A 269 14.22 13.85 -26.04
C VAL A 269 12.84 13.19 -26.03
N ILE A 270 12.70 11.99 -26.59
CA ILE A 270 11.41 11.24 -26.59
C ILE A 270 10.99 10.91 -25.18
N SER A 271 11.91 10.43 -24.35
CA SER A 271 11.66 10.14 -22.93
C SER A 271 11.19 11.37 -22.17
N LEU A 272 11.90 12.50 -22.32
CA LEU A 272 11.54 13.76 -21.66
C LEU A 272 10.17 14.29 -22.12
N LEU A 273 9.87 14.23 -23.40
CA LEU A 273 8.55 14.64 -23.92
C LEU A 273 7.43 13.77 -23.33
N ALA A 274 7.59 12.45 -23.30
CA ALA A 274 6.63 11.54 -22.64
C ALA A 274 6.46 11.90 -21.16
N GLY A 275 7.57 12.17 -20.45
CA GLY A 275 7.58 12.61 -19.06
C GLY A 275 6.85 13.94 -18.87
N LEU A 276 7.08 14.93 -19.73
CA LEU A 276 6.42 16.24 -19.65
C LEU A 276 4.89 16.13 -19.85
N PHE A 277 4.43 15.32 -20.82
CA PHE A 277 3.00 15.06 -20.98
C PHE A 277 2.39 14.43 -19.74
N MET A 278 3.04 13.42 -19.16
CA MET A 278 2.60 12.83 -17.88
C MET A 278 2.59 13.88 -16.76
N TRP A 279 3.62 14.70 -16.65
CA TRP A 279 3.75 15.66 -15.57
C TRP A 279 2.70 16.76 -15.62
N VAL A 280 2.47 17.37 -16.81
CA VAL A 280 1.47 18.42 -17.00
C VAL A 280 0.06 17.89 -16.67
N THR A 281 -0.29 16.70 -17.13
CA THR A 281 -1.60 16.10 -16.86
C THR A 281 -1.77 15.64 -15.41
N SER A 282 -0.66 15.41 -14.67
CA SER A 282 -0.66 15.06 -13.26
C SER A 282 -0.82 16.26 -12.33
N LEU A 283 -0.69 17.50 -12.84
CA LEU A 283 -0.91 18.71 -12.02
C LEU A 283 -2.33 18.73 -11.44
N PRO A 284 -2.52 19.12 -10.17
CA PRO A 284 -3.82 19.06 -9.48
C PRO A 284 -4.95 19.73 -10.27
N GLY A 285 -4.67 20.90 -10.88
CA GLY A 285 -5.68 21.64 -11.67
C GLY A 285 -6.16 20.92 -12.93
N VAL A 286 -5.32 20.08 -13.56
CA VAL A 286 -5.68 19.27 -14.74
C VAL A 286 -6.29 17.94 -14.30
N ARG A 287 -5.64 17.23 -13.38
CA ARG A 287 -6.05 15.91 -12.89
C ARG A 287 -7.46 15.92 -12.29
N THR A 288 -7.80 16.93 -11.49
CA THR A 288 -9.14 17.01 -10.86
C THR A 288 -10.26 17.33 -11.85
N LYS A 289 -9.95 18.09 -12.93
CA LYS A 289 -10.95 18.45 -13.97
C LYS A 289 -11.12 17.34 -15.01
N ASN A 290 -10.01 16.69 -15.41
CA ASN A 290 -9.96 15.71 -16.50
C ASN A 290 -9.20 14.45 -16.07
N PHE A 291 -9.77 13.70 -15.13
CA PHE A 291 -9.15 12.49 -14.58
C PHE A 291 -8.84 11.44 -15.66
N GLU A 292 -9.69 11.29 -16.66
CA GLU A 292 -9.48 10.33 -17.75
C GLU A 292 -8.24 10.69 -18.58
N LEU A 293 -8.05 11.98 -18.90
CA LEU A 293 -6.87 12.46 -19.62
C LEU A 293 -5.59 12.13 -18.82
N PHE A 294 -5.57 12.45 -17.53
CA PHE A 294 -4.47 12.09 -16.64
C PHE A 294 -4.22 10.57 -16.66
N PHE A 295 -5.27 9.76 -16.50
CA PHE A 295 -5.14 8.31 -16.44
C PHE A 295 -4.52 7.70 -17.69
N TYR A 296 -4.96 8.13 -18.89
CA TYR A 296 -4.43 7.60 -20.15
C TYR A 296 -3.03 8.12 -20.47
N THR A 297 -2.78 9.41 -20.28
CA THR A 297 -1.45 9.98 -20.52
C THR A 297 -0.40 9.43 -19.56
N HIS A 298 -0.81 9.08 -18.33
CA HIS A 298 0.11 8.50 -17.36
C HIS A 298 0.63 7.11 -17.78
N GLN A 299 -0.04 6.40 -18.71
CA GLN A 299 0.48 5.15 -19.27
C GLN A 299 1.75 5.36 -20.14
N LEU A 300 2.06 6.59 -20.52
CA LEU A 300 3.31 6.94 -21.19
C LEU A 300 4.56 6.66 -20.34
N TYR A 301 4.40 6.30 -19.06
CA TYR A 301 5.52 5.86 -18.24
C TYR A 301 6.29 4.70 -18.88
N VAL A 302 5.64 3.83 -19.67
CA VAL A 302 6.30 2.74 -20.38
C VAL A 302 7.25 3.31 -21.44
N VAL A 303 6.78 4.28 -22.23
CA VAL A 303 7.61 4.99 -23.23
C VAL A 303 8.76 5.71 -22.53
N PHE A 304 8.45 6.44 -21.44
CA PHE A 304 9.45 7.15 -20.65
C PHE A 304 10.58 6.22 -20.18
N VAL A 305 10.25 5.08 -19.55
CA VAL A 305 11.26 4.15 -19.00
C VAL A 305 12.06 3.46 -20.09
N VAL A 306 11.40 3.00 -21.17
CA VAL A 306 12.11 2.34 -22.30
C VAL A 306 13.05 3.30 -22.99
N PHE A 307 12.59 4.50 -23.35
CA PHE A 307 13.44 5.49 -24.03
C PHE A 307 14.51 6.08 -23.10
N LEU A 308 14.28 6.11 -21.78
CA LEU A 308 15.32 6.41 -20.81
C LEU A 308 16.44 5.36 -20.84
N ALA A 309 16.09 4.07 -20.89
CA ALA A 309 17.08 3.01 -20.99
C ALA A 309 17.88 3.06 -22.31
N LEU A 310 17.20 3.40 -23.41
CA LEU A 310 17.86 3.66 -24.70
C LEU A 310 18.77 4.90 -24.65
N HIS A 311 18.40 5.93 -23.89
CA HIS A 311 19.19 7.16 -23.75
C HIS A 311 20.50 6.93 -23.00
N VAL A 312 20.42 6.30 -21.82
CA VAL A 312 21.55 6.22 -20.87
C VAL A 312 22.34 4.91 -20.97
N GLY A 313 21.82 3.91 -21.69
CA GLY A 313 22.38 2.56 -21.73
C GLY A 313 22.17 1.79 -20.44
N ASP A 314 22.64 0.54 -20.44
CA ASP A 314 22.45 -0.44 -19.37
C ASP A 314 23.09 -0.02 -18.05
N PHE A 315 24.33 0.45 -18.06
CA PHE A 315 25.10 0.72 -16.85
C PHE A 315 24.54 1.90 -16.01
N ILE A 316 24.11 2.99 -16.67
CA ILE A 316 23.50 4.13 -15.97
C ILE A 316 22.06 3.77 -15.55
N PHE A 317 21.30 3.10 -16.43
CA PHE A 317 19.92 2.66 -16.13
C PHE A 317 19.87 1.74 -14.91
N THR A 318 20.90 0.94 -14.69
CA THR A 318 21.04 0.03 -13.55
C THR A 318 20.94 0.76 -12.18
N MET A 319 21.22 2.06 -12.11
CA MET A 319 21.07 2.84 -10.88
C MET A 319 19.60 2.87 -10.39
N ALA A 320 18.64 2.89 -11.30
CA ALA A 320 17.20 2.90 -10.98
C ALA A 320 16.54 1.51 -11.13
N ALA A 321 17.25 0.55 -11.71
CA ALA A 321 16.67 -0.73 -12.13
C ALA A 321 16.06 -1.54 -10.98
N GLY A 322 16.61 -1.48 -9.76
CA GLY A 322 16.08 -2.22 -8.61
C GLY A 322 14.66 -1.81 -8.23
N GLY A 323 14.39 -0.50 -8.18
CA GLY A 323 13.05 0.02 -7.91
C GLY A 323 12.07 -0.26 -9.05
N ILE A 324 12.53 -0.07 -10.30
CA ILE A 324 11.72 -0.36 -11.50
C ILE A 324 11.39 -1.86 -11.57
N PHE A 325 12.34 -2.74 -11.28
CA PHE A 325 12.12 -4.19 -11.27
C PHE A 325 11.04 -4.61 -10.27
N LEU A 326 11.09 -4.10 -9.03
CA LEU A 326 10.05 -4.37 -8.03
C LEU A 326 8.67 -3.90 -8.49
N PHE A 327 8.61 -2.78 -9.22
CA PHE A 327 7.37 -2.31 -9.82
C PHE A 327 6.88 -3.22 -10.95
N VAL A 328 7.77 -3.72 -11.82
CA VAL A 328 7.41 -4.67 -12.90
C VAL A 328 6.87 -5.98 -12.31
N LEU A 329 7.46 -6.48 -11.21
CA LEU A 329 6.94 -7.62 -10.46
C LEU A 329 5.49 -7.40 -10.03
N ASP A 330 5.21 -6.27 -9.39
CA ASP A 330 3.85 -5.93 -8.94
C ASP A 330 2.85 -5.80 -10.11
N ARG A 331 3.27 -5.14 -11.19
CA ARG A 331 2.44 -4.97 -12.40
C ARG A 331 2.06 -6.30 -13.05
N PHE A 332 2.99 -7.25 -13.11
CA PHE A 332 2.72 -8.57 -13.69
C PHE A 332 1.72 -9.36 -12.84
N LEU A 333 1.87 -9.38 -11.52
CA LEU A 333 0.90 -10.05 -10.63
C LEU A 333 -0.50 -9.44 -10.77
N ARG A 334 -0.60 -8.11 -10.81
CA ARG A 334 -1.89 -7.42 -11.03
C ARG A 334 -2.50 -7.76 -12.39
N LEU A 335 -1.66 -7.87 -13.44
CA LEU A 335 -2.12 -8.31 -14.75
C LEU A 335 -2.70 -9.72 -14.70
N CYS A 336 -2.06 -10.65 -13.99
CA CYS A 336 -2.56 -12.02 -13.82
C CYS A 336 -3.88 -12.03 -13.04
N GLN A 337 -3.97 -11.25 -11.96
CA GLN A 337 -5.15 -11.17 -11.11
C GLN A 337 -6.34 -10.50 -11.83
N SER A 338 -6.09 -9.46 -12.62
CA SER A 338 -7.13 -8.73 -13.35
C SER A 338 -7.86 -9.58 -14.41
N ARG A 339 -7.25 -10.68 -14.85
CA ARG A 339 -7.86 -11.58 -15.83
C ARG A 339 -8.87 -12.56 -15.22
N LYS A 340 -8.85 -12.74 -13.90
CA LYS A 340 -9.79 -13.60 -13.20
C LYS A 340 -11.14 -12.90 -13.02
N LYS A 341 -12.22 -13.65 -13.24
CA LYS A 341 -13.58 -13.19 -12.97
C LYS A 341 -13.95 -13.56 -11.55
N VAL A 342 -14.57 -12.64 -10.83
CA VAL A 342 -15.07 -12.84 -9.48
C VAL A 342 -16.59 -12.80 -9.50
N ASN A 343 -17.24 -13.78 -8.88
CA ASN A 343 -18.69 -13.87 -8.87
C ASN A 343 -19.27 -12.88 -7.86
N VAL A 344 -20.29 -12.12 -8.28
CA VAL A 344 -21.13 -11.32 -7.39
C VAL A 344 -22.18 -12.24 -6.80
N ILE A 345 -22.15 -12.42 -5.47
CA ILE A 345 -23.12 -13.28 -4.75
C ILE A 345 -24.43 -12.51 -4.56
N SER A 346 -24.33 -11.24 -4.23
CA SER A 346 -25.47 -10.35 -4.00
C SER A 346 -25.10 -8.93 -4.36
N SER A 347 -26.04 -8.20 -4.93
CA SER A 347 -25.95 -6.76 -5.14
C SER A 347 -27.27 -6.12 -4.70
N ARG A 348 -27.22 -5.01 -4.00
CA ARG A 348 -28.41 -4.26 -3.61
C ARG A 348 -28.15 -2.77 -3.54
N CYS A 349 -29.17 -1.97 -3.83
CA CYS A 349 -29.14 -0.53 -3.64
C CYS A 349 -29.82 -0.19 -2.30
N LEU A 350 -29.07 0.45 -1.38
CA LEU A 350 -29.58 0.89 -0.10
C LEU A 350 -30.40 2.19 -0.27
N PRO A 351 -31.32 2.52 0.66
CA PRO A 351 -32.19 3.71 0.55
C PRO A 351 -31.43 5.03 0.41
N CYS A 352 -30.21 5.13 0.93
CA CYS A 352 -29.33 6.30 0.76
C CYS A 352 -28.66 6.39 -0.62
N GLY A 353 -28.98 5.49 -1.55
CA GLY A 353 -28.36 5.40 -2.87
C GLY A 353 -26.97 4.76 -2.87
N THR A 354 -26.49 4.24 -1.72
CA THR A 354 -25.25 3.46 -1.64
C THR A 354 -25.49 2.05 -2.16
N VAL A 355 -24.57 1.56 -2.98
CA VAL A 355 -24.60 0.20 -3.51
C VAL A 355 -23.79 -0.72 -2.59
N GLU A 356 -24.38 -1.82 -2.17
CA GLU A 356 -23.69 -2.92 -1.52
C GLU A 356 -23.43 -4.03 -2.54
N LEU A 357 -22.17 -4.48 -2.63
CA LEU A 357 -21.77 -5.64 -3.41
C LEU A 357 -21.16 -6.70 -2.50
N VAL A 358 -21.66 -7.90 -2.58
CA VAL A 358 -21.09 -9.08 -1.90
C VAL A 358 -20.42 -9.94 -2.95
N LEU A 359 -19.12 -10.12 -2.80
CA LEU A 359 -18.25 -10.83 -3.75
C LEU A 359 -17.82 -12.17 -3.18
N SER A 360 -17.67 -13.19 -4.04
CA SER A 360 -17.15 -14.48 -3.63
C SER A 360 -15.65 -14.42 -3.37
N LYS A 361 -15.18 -15.04 -2.28
CA LYS A 361 -13.76 -15.17 -1.94
C LYS A 361 -13.37 -16.60 -1.60
N PRO A 362 -12.12 -17.03 -1.86
CA PRO A 362 -11.64 -18.31 -1.38
C PRO A 362 -11.46 -18.28 0.16
N GLN A 363 -11.64 -19.43 0.79
CA GLN A 363 -11.48 -19.58 2.24
C GLN A 363 -10.05 -19.25 2.70
N SER A 364 -9.06 -19.47 1.84
CA SER A 364 -7.65 -19.17 2.09
C SER A 364 -7.32 -17.67 2.07
N LEU A 365 -8.24 -16.81 1.58
CA LEU A 365 -8.03 -15.37 1.54
C LEU A 365 -8.12 -14.78 2.95
N ARG A 366 -6.98 -14.35 3.46
CA ARG A 366 -6.88 -13.61 4.73
C ARG A 366 -6.73 -12.13 4.43
N TYR A 367 -7.42 -11.31 5.20
CA TYR A 367 -7.33 -9.86 5.13
C TYR A 367 -7.57 -9.23 6.50
N ASN A 368 -7.25 -7.96 6.65
CA ASN A 368 -7.52 -7.17 7.85
C ASN A 368 -8.85 -6.41 7.70
N ALA A 369 -9.56 -6.13 8.76
CA ALA A 369 -10.77 -5.30 8.74
C ALA A 369 -10.55 -3.91 8.11
N LEU A 370 -9.30 -3.40 8.09
CA LEU A 370 -8.90 -2.16 7.43
C LEU A 370 -8.43 -2.36 5.98
N SER A 371 -8.68 -3.51 5.39
CA SER A 371 -8.28 -3.77 4.01
C SER A 371 -9.23 -3.10 3.00
N PHE A 372 -8.69 -2.88 1.81
CA PHE A 372 -9.44 -2.41 0.65
C PHE A 372 -9.09 -3.23 -0.59
N ILE A 373 -9.98 -3.21 -1.56
CA ILE A 373 -9.81 -3.88 -2.84
C ILE A 373 -9.95 -2.87 -3.98
N PHE A 374 -9.31 -3.17 -5.10
CA PHE A 374 -9.63 -2.50 -6.36
C PHE A 374 -10.62 -3.36 -7.12
N LEU A 375 -11.73 -2.75 -7.50
CA LEU A 375 -12.82 -3.38 -8.24
C LEU A 375 -12.87 -2.84 -9.67
N GLN A 376 -12.98 -3.75 -10.63
CA GLN A 376 -13.31 -3.47 -12.02
C GLN A 376 -14.65 -4.12 -12.34
N VAL A 377 -15.53 -3.39 -12.98
CA VAL A 377 -16.78 -3.90 -13.57
C VAL A 377 -16.65 -3.78 -15.07
N ARG A 378 -16.56 -4.92 -15.76
CA ARG A 378 -16.20 -4.97 -17.19
C ARG A 378 -17.23 -4.34 -18.09
N GLU A 379 -18.51 -4.43 -17.74
CA GLU A 379 -19.63 -3.82 -18.45
C GLU A 379 -19.57 -2.28 -18.42
N LEU A 380 -18.91 -1.70 -17.43
CA LEU A 380 -18.75 -0.25 -17.30
C LEU A 380 -17.45 0.25 -17.94
N SER A 381 -16.34 -0.45 -17.69
CA SER A 381 -15.03 -0.11 -18.26
C SER A 381 -14.04 -1.25 -18.14
N TRP A 382 -13.31 -1.52 -19.24
CA TRP A 382 -12.24 -2.53 -19.27
C TRP A 382 -10.92 -2.06 -18.62
N LEU A 383 -10.77 -0.76 -18.37
CA LEU A 383 -9.50 -0.16 -17.93
C LEU A 383 -9.59 0.48 -16.55
N GLN A 384 -10.79 0.86 -16.10
CA GLN A 384 -10.93 1.59 -14.83
C GLN A 384 -11.04 0.63 -13.65
N TRP A 385 -10.20 0.88 -12.66
CA TRP A 385 -10.15 0.19 -11.38
C TRP A 385 -10.37 1.20 -10.25
N HIS A 386 -11.33 0.95 -9.38
CA HIS A 386 -11.67 1.84 -8.29
C HIS A 386 -11.43 1.17 -6.94
N PRO A 387 -10.79 1.86 -5.97
CA PRO A 387 -10.55 1.34 -4.64
C PRO A 387 -11.80 1.46 -3.77
N PHE A 388 -12.12 0.39 -3.02
CA PHE A 388 -13.20 0.36 -2.06
C PHE A 388 -12.77 -0.36 -0.79
N SER A 389 -13.03 0.27 0.38
CA SER A 389 -12.80 -0.37 1.68
C SER A 389 -13.74 -1.55 1.84
N VAL A 390 -13.22 -2.64 2.39
CA VAL A 390 -14.03 -3.79 2.74
C VAL A 390 -14.91 -3.43 3.93
N SER A 391 -16.21 -3.74 3.87
CA SER A 391 -17.19 -3.46 4.92
C SER A 391 -17.51 -4.68 5.79
N SER A 392 -17.06 -5.87 5.39
CA SER A 392 -17.22 -7.12 6.15
C SER A 392 -15.96 -7.49 6.90
N SER A 393 -16.11 -8.12 8.07
CA SER A 393 -14.99 -8.72 8.81
C SER A 393 -14.46 -9.98 8.09
N PRO A 394 -13.16 -10.30 8.21
CA PRO A 394 -12.63 -11.61 7.81
C PRO A 394 -13.35 -12.79 8.50
N LEU A 395 -14.02 -12.53 9.62
CA LEU A 395 -14.73 -13.52 10.43
C LEU A 395 -16.22 -13.61 10.14
N ASP A 396 -16.81 -12.69 9.34
CA ASP A 396 -18.24 -12.71 8.99
C ASP A 396 -18.61 -13.92 8.15
N GLY A 397 -17.68 -14.47 7.37
CA GLY A 397 -17.88 -15.68 6.59
C GLY A 397 -16.67 -16.12 5.80
N ASN A 398 -16.60 -17.42 5.53
CA ASN A 398 -15.44 -18.02 4.87
C ASN A 398 -15.40 -17.78 3.36
N HIS A 399 -16.54 -17.46 2.72
CA HIS A 399 -16.68 -17.46 1.27
C HIS A 399 -17.13 -16.14 0.66
N HIS A 400 -17.32 -15.09 1.44
CA HIS A 400 -17.79 -13.80 0.93
C HIS A 400 -17.00 -12.62 1.50
N LEU A 401 -17.05 -11.51 0.76
CA LEU A 401 -16.47 -10.20 1.10
C LEU A 401 -17.43 -9.12 0.61
N ALA A 402 -17.78 -8.16 1.46
CA ALA A 402 -18.69 -7.08 1.13
C ALA A 402 -17.98 -5.74 0.98
N VAL A 403 -18.47 -4.91 0.06
CA VAL A 403 -18.06 -3.52 -0.11
C VAL A 403 -19.26 -2.61 -0.25
N LEU A 404 -19.15 -1.39 0.29
CA LEU A 404 -20.16 -0.33 0.20
C LEU A 404 -19.66 0.78 -0.73
N ILE A 405 -20.41 1.07 -1.78
CA ILE A 405 -20.04 1.99 -2.85
C ILE A 405 -21.02 3.16 -2.88
N LYS A 406 -20.58 4.34 -2.43
CA LYS A 406 -21.36 5.58 -2.52
C LYS A 406 -21.29 6.14 -3.93
N VAL A 407 -22.40 6.60 -4.44
CA VAL A 407 -22.49 7.25 -5.77
C VAL A 407 -21.88 8.64 -5.67
N LEU A 408 -20.71 8.85 -6.29
CA LEU A 408 -19.97 10.11 -6.28
C LEU A 408 -19.62 10.63 -7.68
N GLY A 409 -19.68 9.79 -8.71
CA GLY A 409 -19.33 10.16 -10.07
C GLY A 409 -19.96 9.25 -11.12
N LYS A 410 -19.72 9.54 -12.40
CA LYS A 410 -20.34 8.86 -13.56
C LYS A 410 -20.19 7.33 -13.53
N TRP A 411 -19.05 6.82 -13.12
CA TRP A 411 -18.81 5.37 -13.04
C TRP A 411 -19.69 4.70 -11.97
N THR A 412 -19.74 5.28 -10.77
CA THR A 412 -20.56 4.76 -9.66
C THR A 412 -22.06 4.98 -9.92
N GLU A 413 -22.44 6.00 -10.67
CA GLU A 413 -23.83 6.24 -11.10
C GLU A 413 -24.29 5.16 -12.08
N ARG A 414 -23.51 4.87 -13.12
CA ARG A 414 -23.80 3.77 -14.07
C ARG A 414 -23.83 2.41 -13.36
N LEU A 415 -22.98 2.21 -12.34
CA LEU A 415 -23.03 0.98 -11.55
C LEU A 415 -24.37 0.86 -10.82
N ARG A 416 -24.83 1.93 -10.17
CA ARG A 416 -26.12 1.96 -9.48
C ARG A 416 -27.27 1.68 -10.44
N GLU A 417 -27.32 2.38 -11.57
CA GLU A 417 -28.35 2.17 -12.60
C GLU A 417 -28.40 0.71 -13.03
N ARG A 418 -27.24 0.13 -13.35
CA ARG A 418 -27.15 -1.28 -13.78
C ARG A 418 -27.67 -2.25 -12.72
N ILE A 419 -27.37 -2.01 -11.43
CA ILE A 419 -27.85 -2.87 -10.35
C ILE A 419 -29.35 -2.69 -10.14
N THR A 420 -29.88 -1.49 -10.24
CA THR A 420 -31.32 -1.24 -10.11
C THR A 420 -32.10 -1.92 -11.25
N ASP A 421 -31.57 -1.91 -12.47
CA ASP A 421 -32.17 -2.61 -13.62
C ASP A 421 -32.14 -4.15 -13.43
N VAL A 422 -31.06 -4.68 -12.87
CA VAL A 422 -30.91 -6.12 -12.56
C VAL A 422 -31.85 -6.57 -11.46
N ASP A 423 -32.04 -5.75 -10.40
CA ASP A 423 -33.01 -6.03 -9.34
C ASP A 423 -34.45 -6.13 -9.90
N ALA A 424 -34.80 -5.30 -10.90
CA ALA A 424 -36.08 -5.35 -11.57
C ALA A 424 -36.28 -6.63 -12.40
N LEU A 425 -35.19 -7.20 -12.95
CA LEU A 425 -35.22 -8.39 -13.82
C LEU A 425 -34.94 -9.70 -13.08
N LYS A 426 -34.59 -9.66 -11.78
CA LYS A 426 -34.20 -10.83 -10.93
C LYS A 426 -33.04 -11.69 -11.49
N ASP A 427 -32.23 -11.16 -12.38
CA ASP A 427 -31.12 -11.87 -12.99
C ASP A 427 -29.76 -11.28 -12.52
N VAL A 428 -29.21 -11.88 -11.48
CA VAL A 428 -27.91 -11.47 -10.86
C VAL A 428 -26.71 -11.82 -11.76
N SER A 429 -26.89 -12.63 -12.81
CA SER A 429 -25.81 -13.18 -13.65
C SER A 429 -25.14 -12.17 -14.59
N VAL A 430 -25.56 -10.91 -14.59
CA VAL A 430 -25.20 -9.90 -15.62
C VAL A 430 -24.00 -9.01 -15.26
N ILE A 431 -23.45 -9.11 -14.03
CA ILE A 431 -22.31 -8.24 -13.64
C ILE A 431 -21.03 -9.08 -13.54
N THR A 432 -20.09 -8.82 -14.46
CA THR A 432 -18.78 -9.46 -14.45
C THR A 432 -17.76 -8.57 -13.73
N THR A 433 -17.29 -9.02 -12.59
CA THR A 433 -16.29 -8.27 -11.80
C THR A 433 -14.92 -8.92 -11.87
N SER A 434 -13.89 -8.10 -11.69
CA SER A 434 -12.53 -8.53 -11.38
C SER A 434 -12.05 -7.75 -10.16
N VAL A 435 -11.27 -8.41 -9.31
CA VAL A 435 -10.79 -7.85 -8.04
C VAL A 435 -9.29 -7.94 -7.95
N GLU A 436 -8.63 -6.85 -7.58
CA GLU A 436 -7.24 -6.82 -7.17
C GLU A 436 -7.16 -6.53 -5.66
N GLY A 437 -6.30 -7.23 -4.95
CA GLY A 437 -6.13 -7.10 -3.51
C GLY A 437 -6.50 -8.40 -2.78
N PRO A 438 -6.77 -8.36 -1.49
CA PRO A 438 -6.86 -7.16 -0.63
C PRO A 438 -5.52 -6.48 -0.37
N TYR A 439 -5.56 -5.17 -0.16
CA TYR A 439 -4.45 -4.32 0.24
C TYR A 439 -4.75 -3.66 1.58
N GLY A 440 -3.76 -3.07 2.23
CA GLY A 440 -3.90 -2.35 3.48
C GLY A 440 -2.75 -2.64 4.44
N HIS A 441 -2.96 -2.36 5.71
CA HIS A 441 -1.98 -2.62 6.77
C HIS A 441 -1.78 -4.11 7.04
N GLU A 442 -0.52 -4.52 7.25
CA GLU A 442 -0.21 -5.88 7.75
C GLU A 442 -0.60 -6.04 9.23
N VAL A 443 -0.46 -4.98 10.02
CA VAL A 443 -0.74 -5.00 11.45
C VAL A 443 -2.18 -4.53 11.71
N PRO A 444 -3.02 -5.34 12.39
CA PRO A 444 -4.37 -4.94 12.78
C PRO A 444 -4.32 -3.96 13.97
N TYR A 445 -3.91 -2.72 13.73
CA TYR A 445 -3.71 -1.74 14.80
C TYR A 445 -4.99 -1.37 15.55
N HIS A 446 -6.17 -1.56 14.96
CA HIS A 446 -7.46 -1.42 15.66
C HIS A 446 -7.61 -2.40 16.84
N LEU A 447 -6.87 -3.53 16.84
CA LEU A 447 -6.87 -4.49 17.95
C LEU A 447 -5.79 -4.22 19.01
N MET A 448 -4.97 -3.17 18.84
CA MET A 448 -3.81 -2.90 19.70
C MET A 448 -4.07 -1.94 20.84
N TYR A 449 -5.24 -1.33 20.90
CA TYR A 449 -5.63 -0.32 21.87
C TYR A 449 -6.83 -0.81 22.69
N GLU A 450 -6.80 -0.57 24.00
CA GLU A 450 -7.94 -0.84 24.87
C GLU A 450 -9.07 0.18 24.66
N ASN A 451 -8.67 1.43 24.40
CA ASN A 451 -9.58 2.53 24.10
C ASN A 451 -9.42 2.96 22.64
N LEU A 452 -10.51 2.99 21.91
CA LEU A 452 -10.52 3.26 20.46
C LEU A 452 -11.54 4.34 20.13
N ILE A 453 -11.09 5.35 19.38
CA ILE A 453 -11.96 6.38 18.81
C ILE A 453 -11.96 6.19 17.30
N LEU A 454 -13.14 5.95 16.73
CA LEU A 454 -13.37 5.79 15.29
C LEU A 454 -14.07 7.04 14.78
N VAL A 455 -13.45 7.78 13.86
CA VAL A 455 -14.00 9.03 13.33
C VAL A 455 -14.32 8.85 11.84
N ALA A 456 -15.62 8.85 11.51
CA ALA A 456 -16.12 8.62 10.15
C ALA A 456 -16.72 9.89 9.53
N GLY A 457 -16.45 10.10 8.23
CA GLY A 457 -17.13 11.09 7.40
C GLY A 457 -17.94 10.45 6.26
N GLY A 458 -19.27 10.50 6.32
CA GLY A 458 -20.14 9.87 5.31
C GLY A 458 -19.87 8.39 5.13
N ILE A 459 -19.57 7.96 3.88
CA ILE A 459 -19.26 6.54 3.56
C ILE A 459 -17.96 6.03 4.21
N GLY A 460 -17.13 6.90 4.78
CA GLY A 460 -15.96 6.50 5.57
C GLY A 460 -16.28 5.66 6.80
N VAL A 461 -17.55 5.44 7.11
CA VAL A 461 -18.00 4.44 8.11
C VAL A 461 -17.75 3.00 7.65
N SER A 462 -17.65 2.74 6.34
CA SER A 462 -17.51 1.40 5.77
C SER A 462 -16.41 0.53 6.42
N PRO A 463 -15.13 0.95 6.54
CA PRO A 463 -14.13 0.15 7.23
C PRO A 463 -14.41 -0.02 8.73
N PHE A 464 -15.14 0.90 9.36
CA PHE A 464 -15.48 0.80 10.79
C PHE A 464 -16.56 -0.24 11.05
N LEU A 465 -17.45 -0.49 10.08
CA LEU A 465 -18.37 -1.60 10.12
C LEU A 465 -17.60 -2.94 10.19
N ALA A 466 -16.58 -3.11 9.33
CA ALA A 466 -15.71 -4.28 9.37
C ALA A 466 -14.93 -4.42 10.69
N ILE A 467 -14.43 -3.30 11.25
CA ILE A 467 -13.74 -3.28 12.56
C ILE A 467 -14.68 -3.71 13.69
N LEU A 468 -15.88 -3.13 13.76
CA LEU A 468 -16.86 -3.47 14.79
C LEU A 468 -17.25 -4.95 14.71
N SER A 469 -17.53 -5.45 13.50
CA SER A 469 -17.81 -6.87 13.29
C SER A 469 -16.62 -7.77 13.69
N ASP A 470 -15.37 -7.41 13.33
CA ASP A 470 -14.17 -8.17 13.71
C ASP A 470 -13.99 -8.25 15.23
N ILE A 471 -14.17 -7.12 15.94
CA ILE A 471 -14.08 -7.06 17.40
C ILE A 471 -15.16 -7.93 18.04
N LEU A 472 -16.41 -7.82 17.60
CA LEU A 472 -17.54 -8.59 18.15
C LEU A 472 -17.37 -10.10 17.96
N HIS A 473 -16.94 -10.55 16.77
CA HIS A 473 -16.64 -11.96 16.52
C HIS A 473 -15.51 -12.46 17.42
N ARG A 474 -14.42 -11.68 17.59
CA ARG A 474 -13.30 -12.07 18.46
C ARG A 474 -13.72 -12.18 19.92
N VAL A 475 -14.53 -11.24 20.39
CA VAL A 475 -15.07 -11.26 21.76
C VAL A 475 -15.97 -12.47 21.97
N ARG A 476 -16.82 -12.80 20.99
CA ARG A 476 -17.67 -14.01 21.05
C ARG A 476 -16.84 -15.29 21.09
N GLU A 477 -15.81 -15.38 20.27
CA GLU A 477 -14.98 -16.57 20.13
C GLU A 477 -13.85 -16.66 21.16
N GLY A 478 -13.71 -15.68 22.05
CA GLY A 478 -12.62 -15.63 23.04
C GLY A 478 -11.24 -15.46 22.43
N LYS A 479 -11.17 -14.95 21.18
CA LYS A 479 -9.89 -14.66 20.51
C LYS A 479 -9.22 -13.41 21.08
N PRO A 480 -7.89 -13.28 20.98
CA PRO A 480 -7.17 -12.09 21.44
C PRO A 480 -7.76 -10.81 20.85
N CYS A 481 -8.26 -9.93 21.70
CA CYS A 481 -8.86 -8.66 21.37
C CYS A 481 -8.67 -7.69 22.53
N GLN A 482 -8.03 -6.52 22.27
CA GLN A 482 -7.78 -5.54 23.34
C GLN A 482 -8.90 -4.49 23.51
N PRO A 483 -9.59 -4.02 22.42
CA PRO A 483 -10.61 -2.99 22.56
C PRO A 483 -11.70 -3.36 23.57
N ARG A 484 -11.87 -2.49 24.57
CA ARG A 484 -12.94 -2.57 25.59
C ARG A 484 -13.88 -1.40 25.50
N ASN A 485 -13.34 -0.20 25.18
CA ASN A 485 -14.10 1.02 25.05
C ASN A 485 -13.95 1.55 23.62
N ILE A 486 -15.05 1.67 22.91
CA ILE A 486 -15.10 2.14 21.53
C ILE A 486 -16.03 3.34 21.46
N LEU A 487 -15.53 4.46 20.92
CA LEU A 487 -16.33 5.62 20.60
C LEU A 487 -16.34 5.78 19.06
N LEU A 488 -17.51 5.64 18.45
CA LEU A 488 -17.72 5.95 17.02
C LEU A 488 -18.30 7.36 16.90
N VAL A 489 -17.54 8.27 16.30
CA VAL A 489 -17.97 9.63 15.93
C VAL A 489 -18.23 9.65 14.43
N TRP A 490 -19.48 9.78 14.03
CA TRP A 490 -19.86 9.70 12.61
C TRP A 490 -20.57 10.97 12.13
N ALA A 491 -19.97 11.68 11.20
CA ALA A 491 -20.53 12.86 10.58
C ALA A 491 -21.14 12.49 9.22
N VAL A 492 -22.44 12.70 9.07
CA VAL A 492 -23.21 12.49 7.83
C VAL A 492 -23.82 13.79 7.33
N LYS A 493 -24.12 13.86 6.04
CA LYS A 493 -24.77 15.04 5.47
C LYS A 493 -26.28 15.04 5.76
N LYS A 494 -26.91 13.89 5.64
CA LYS A 494 -28.35 13.68 5.79
C LYS A 494 -28.64 12.44 6.62
N SER A 495 -29.77 12.42 7.27
CA SER A 495 -30.27 11.31 8.09
C SER A 495 -30.49 10.01 7.32
N ASN A 496 -30.76 10.10 5.98
CA ASN A 496 -30.92 8.92 5.14
C ASN A 496 -29.65 8.06 4.99
N GLU A 497 -28.47 8.53 5.45
CA GLU A 497 -27.23 7.74 5.50
C GLU A 497 -27.16 6.87 6.76
N ILE A 498 -27.92 7.17 7.83
CA ILE A 498 -27.87 6.45 9.12
C ILE A 498 -28.11 4.95 8.98
N PRO A 499 -29.02 4.49 8.09
CA PRO A 499 -29.24 3.06 7.87
C PRO A 499 -28.03 2.25 7.41
N LEU A 500 -26.92 2.86 7.04
CA LEU A 500 -25.66 2.13 6.79
C LEU A 500 -25.17 1.38 8.04
N LEU A 501 -25.49 1.83 9.26
CA LEU A 501 -25.17 1.11 10.49
C LEU A 501 -25.95 -0.20 10.64
N SER A 502 -27.17 -0.28 10.09
CA SER A 502 -27.98 -1.50 10.14
C SER A 502 -27.52 -2.60 9.19
N THR A 503 -26.46 -2.36 8.39
CA THR A 503 -25.83 -3.42 7.58
C THR A 503 -25.10 -4.45 8.49
N ILE A 504 -24.81 -4.08 9.75
CA ILE A 504 -24.27 -4.97 10.77
C ILE A 504 -25.33 -5.19 11.84
N ASP A 505 -25.66 -6.43 12.10
CA ASP A 505 -26.46 -6.84 13.27
C ASP A 505 -25.51 -7.25 14.40
N MET A 506 -25.20 -6.28 15.28
CA MET A 506 -24.22 -6.48 16.36
C MET A 506 -24.70 -7.52 17.36
N GLU A 507 -26.02 -7.59 17.65
CA GLU A 507 -26.60 -8.51 18.61
C GLU A 507 -26.58 -9.96 18.09
N THR A 508 -26.83 -10.15 16.79
CA THR A 508 -26.69 -11.46 16.14
C THR A 508 -25.23 -11.94 16.13
N ILE A 509 -24.28 -11.03 15.89
CA ILE A 509 -22.84 -11.37 15.91
C ILE A 509 -22.38 -11.75 17.31
N CYS A 510 -22.72 -10.96 18.32
CA CYS A 510 -22.32 -11.18 19.71
C CYS A 510 -23.48 -10.88 20.67
N PRO A 511 -24.29 -11.87 21.05
CA PRO A 511 -25.36 -11.68 22.01
C PRO A 511 -24.84 -11.06 23.32
N SER A 512 -25.58 -10.07 23.84
CA SER A 512 -25.21 -9.31 25.04
C SER A 512 -23.82 -8.67 24.94
N PHE A 513 -23.48 -8.13 23.74
CA PHE A 513 -22.18 -7.51 23.51
C PHE A 513 -21.92 -6.34 24.47
N SER A 514 -22.95 -5.62 24.90
CA SER A 514 -22.88 -4.48 25.83
C SER A 514 -22.23 -4.81 27.15
N ASP A 515 -22.32 -6.07 27.60
CA ASP A 515 -21.69 -6.54 28.84
C ASP A 515 -20.19 -6.79 28.72
N LYS A 516 -19.70 -6.93 27.46
CA LYS A 516 -18.33 -7.30 27.15
C LYS A 516 -17.51 -6.16 26.56
N VAL A 517 -18.14 -5.30 25.75
CA VAL A 517 -17.51 -4.17 25.07
C VAL A 517 -18.43 -2.95 25.17
N ASN A 518 -17.90 -1.84 25.65
CA ASN A 518 -18.61 -0.57 25.73
C ASN A 518 -18.50 0.17 24.39
N ILE A 519 -19.59 0.19 23.62
CA ILE A 519 -19.67 0.87 22.32
C ILE A 519 -20.60 2.07 22.46
N ASN A 520 -20.05 3.27 22.23
CA ASN A 520 -20.81 4.52 22.19
C ASN A 520 -20.78 5.07 20.76
N ILE A 521 -21.92 5.51 20.24
CA ILE A 521 -22.06 6.01 18.87
C ILE A 521 -22.60 7.45 18.93
N HIS A 522 -21.80 8.39 18.41
CA HIS A 522 -22.18 9.80 18.27
C HIS A 522 -22.37 10.12 16.80
N ILE A 523 -23.61 10.40 16.38
CA ILE A 523 -23.96 10.72 15.00
C ILE A 523 -24.23 12.21 14.89
N TYR A 524 -23.58 12.86 13.94
CA TYR A 524 -23.74 14.29 13.63
C TYR A 524 -24.33 14.44 12.23
N VAL A 525 -25.61 14.87 12.15
CA VAL A 525 -26.29 15.17 10.89
C VAL A 525 -26.05 16.64 10.55
N THR A 526 -25.17 16.92 9.57
CA THR A 526 -24.57 18.24 9.40
C THR A 526 -25.40 19.21 8.54
N ARG A 527 -26.39 18.74 7.77
CA ARG A 527 -27.18 19.55 6.83
C ARG A 527 -28.68 19.56 7.11
N GLU A 528 -29.12 18.94 8.16
CA GLU A 528 -30.51 18.90 8.62
C GLU A 528 -30.52 19.44 10.05
N SER A 529 -31.38 20.44 10.31
CA SER A 529 -31.46 21.09 11.64
C SER A 529 -32.39 20.35 12.59
N ASP A 530 -33.36 19.58 12.06
CA ASP A 530 -34.35 18.86 12.83
C ASP A 530 -34.43 17.40 12.36
N PRO A 531 -34.83 16.48 13.28
CA PRO A 531 -35.11 15.11 12.88
C PRO A 531 -36.27 15.11 11.84
N PRO A 532 -36.21 14.23 10.82
CA PRO A 532 -37.26 14.12 9.85
C PRO A 532 -38.59 13.80 10.61
N VAL A 533 -39.66 14.55 10.28
CA VAL A 533 -40.99 14.26 10.80
C VAL A 533 -41.29 12.81 10.45
N GLU A 534 -41.69 12.00 11.42
CA GLU A 534 -41.97 10.59 11.27
C GLU A 534 -43.09 10.34 10.25
N GLU A 535 -42.76 10.25 8.98
CA GLU A 535 -43.51 9.42 8.06
C GLU A 535 -42.95 8.01 8.24
N GLY A 536 -43.79 7.15 8.85
CA GLY A 536 -43.47 5.80 9.27
C GLY A 536 -42.58 4.94 8.36
N TYR A 537 -41.31 5.22 8.31
CA TYR A 537 -40.31 4.35 7.69
C TYR A 537 -40.05 3.15 8.61
N SER A 538 -40.99 2.21 8.59
CA SER A 538 -40.73 0.85 9.07
C SER A 538 -39.60 0.27 8.21
N TYR A 539 -38.36 0.27 8.73
CA TYR A 539 -37.25 -0.44 8.16
C TYR A 539 -37.54 -1.94 8.19
N LYS A 540 -38.07 -2.47 7.07
CA LYS A 540 -38.03 -3.91 6.86
C LYS A 540 -36.59 -4.26 6.44
N PRO A 541 -35.87 -5.08 7.21
CA PRO A 541 -34.59 -5.61 6.74
C PRO A 541 -34.85 -6.36 5.43
N ILE A 542 -34.24 -5.90 4.34
CA ILE A 542 -34.33 -6.58 3.05
C ILE A 542 -33.55 -7.88 3.24
N LYS A 543 -34.28 -8.99 3.29
CA LYS A 543 -33.69 -10.33 3.38
C LYS A 543 -32.83 -10.57 2.16
N SER A 544 -31.51 -10.56 2.32
CA SER A 544 -30.62 -11.08 1.30
C SER A 544 -30.87 -12.57 1.18
N SER A 545 -31.37 -13.01 0.03
CA SER A 545 -31.43 -14.42 -0.31
C SER A 545 -30.01 -14.91 -0.55
N PHE A 546 -29.42 -15.54 0.45
CA PHE A 546 -28.14 -16.20 0.37
C PHE A 546 -28.29 -17.48 -0.45
N CYS A 547 -27.73 -17.53 -1.65
CA CYS A 547 -27.51 -18.76 -2.38
C CYS A 547 -26.02 -19.12 -2.26
N PRO A 548 -25.64 -20.13 -1.48
CA PRO A 548 -24.27 -20.60 -1.45
C PRO A 548 -24.01 -21.39 -2.75
N MET A 549 -23.56 -20.75 -3.79
CA MET A 549 -22.96 -21.46 -4.93
C MET A 549 -21.50 -21.77 -4.60
N ALA A 550 -21.27 -22.99 -4.15
CA ALA A 550 -19.95 -23.58 -4.14
C ALA A 550 -19.54 -23.90 -5.57
N SER A 551 -18.81 -23.03 -6.22
CA SER A 551 -17.90 -23.40 -7.32
C SER A 551 -17.10 -22.19 -7.80
N ASP A 552 -15.83 -22.41 -7.99
CA ASP A 552 -14.84 -21.59 -8.68
C ASP A 552 -14.84 -20.11 -8.31
N CYS A 553 -14.36 -19.84 -7.08
CA CYS A 553 -14.10 -18.48 -6.64
C CYS A 553 -12.91 -17.91 -7.42
N GLY A 554 -13.18 -17.02 -8.35
CA GLY A 554 -12.17 -16.41 -9.22
C GLY A 554 -11.19 -15.46 -8.56
N MET A 555 -11.41 -15.08 -7.29
CA MET A 555 -10.50 -14.19 -6.55
C MET A 555 -9.20 -14.92 -6.20
N SER A 556 -8.05 -14.36 -6.58
CA SER A 556 -6.74 -14.94 -6.31
C SER A 556 -6.13 -14.38 -5.03
N VAL A 557 -5.44 -15.22 -4.26
CA VAL A 557 -4.78 -14.87 -2.99
C VAL A 557 -3.31 -14.43 -3.20
N LEU A 558 -2.84 -14.41 -4.44
CA LEU A 558 -1.44 -14.18 -4.77
C LEU A 558 -0.97 -12.73 -4.54
N VAL A 559 -1.89 -11.78 -4.58
CA VAL A 559 -1.60 -10.33 -4.50
C VAL A 559 -2.09 -9.76 -3.18
N GLY A 560 -1.46 -8.69 -2.72
CA GLY A 560 -1.81 -8.00 -1.48
C GLY A 560 -1.29 -8.72 -0.24
N THR A 561 -2.09 -8.76 0.80
CA THR A 561 -1.78 -9.43 2.08
C THR A 561 -1.87 -10.96 2.01
N GLY A 562 -2.00 -11.52 0.80
CA GLY A 562 -2.15 -12.94 0.54
C GLY A 562 -1.02 -13.82 1.06
N HIS A 563 -0.87 -15.00 0.52
CA HIS A 563 0.01 -16.03 1.05
C HIS A 563 1.50 -15.62 1.00
N LYS A 564 2.10 -15.26 2.15
CA LYS A 564 3.47 -14.70 2.28
C LYS A 564 4.55 -15.58 1.64
N PHE A 565 4.44 -16.89 1.77
CA PHE A 565 5.40 -17.85 1.20
C PHE A 565 5.43 -17.79 -0.34
N TRP A 566 4.26 -17.86 -0.99
CA TRP A 566 4.19 -17.84 -2.45
C TRP A 566 4.59 -16.48 -3.03
N SER A 567 4.19 -15.40 -2.37
CA SER A 567 4.65 -14.05 -2.72
C SER A 567 6.18 -13.95 -2.63
N GLY A 568 6.77 -14.52 -1.58
CA GLY A 568 8.22 -14.61 -1.42
C GLY A 568 8.88 -15.42 -2.53
N LEU A 569 8.37 -16.63 -2.81
CA LEU A 569 8.89 -17.49 -3.88
C LEU A 569 8.84 -16.80 -5.24
N TYR A 570 7.76 -16.06 -5.53
CA TYR A 570 7.61 -15.29 -6.75
C TYR A 570 8.70 -14.21 -6.91
N VAL A 571 8.92 -13.39 -5.88
CA VAL A 571 9.92 -12.32 -5.90
C VAL A 571 11.33 -12.90 -6.01
N ILE A 572 11.65 -13.92 -5.22
CA ILE A 572 12.98 -14.56 -5.20
C ILE A 572 13.26 -15.21 -6.56
N SER A 573 12.34 -16.04 -7.08
CA SER A 573 12.50 -16.72 -8.35
C SER A 573 12.70 -15.74 -9.52
N SER A 574 11.87 -14.69 -9.59
CA SER A 574 11.99 -13.66 -10.62
C SER A 574 13.31 -12.89 -10.54
N THR A 575 13.78 -12.57 -9.32
CA THR A 575 15.04 -11.83 -9.13
C THR A 575 16.25 -12.69 -9.49
N ILE A 576 16.27 -13.95 -9.04
CA ILE A 576 17.33 -14.90 -9.43
C ILE A 576 17.31 -15.10 -10.94
N GLY A 577 16.12 -15.27 -11.54
CA GLY A 577 15.96 -15.35 -12.98
C GLY A 577 16.49 -14.14 -13.72
N PHE A 578 16.26 -12.94 -13.19
CA PHE A 578 16.78 -11.69 -13.76
C PHE A 578 18.31 -11.67 -13.77
N VAL A 579 18.95 -12.01 -12.65
CA VAL A 579 20.41 -12.10 -12.56
C VAL A 579 20.94 -13.15 -13.52
N ILE A 580 20.32 -14.34 -13.58
CA ILE A 580 20.74 -15.42 -14.51
C ILE A 580 20.62 -14.94 -15.95
N LEU A 581 19.51 -14.32 -16.37
CA LEU A 581 19.36 -13.86 -17.74
C LEU A 581 20.38 -12.76 -18.10
N LEU A 582 20.69 -11.85 -17.15
CA LEU A 582 21.75 -10.87 -17.37
C LEU A 582 23.12 -11.53 -17.53
N VAL A 583 23.45 -12.50 -16.69
CA VAL A 583 24.71 -13.26 -16.77
C VAL A 583 24.82 -13.95 -18.12
N LEU A 584 23.78 -14.65 -18.55
CA LEU A 584 23.74 -15.34 -19.85
C LEU A 584 23.86 -14.35 -21.02
N LEU A 585 23.16 -13.20 -20.94
CA LEU A 585 23.21 -12.16 -21.95
C LEU A 585 24.64 -11.61 -22.13
N TYR A 586 25.34 -11.33 -21.02
CA TYR A 586 26.69 -10.79 -21.08
C TYR A 586 27.71 -11.83 -21.56
N ILE A 587 27.67 -13.06 -21.04
CA ILE A 587 28.65 -14.09 -21.35
C ILE A 587 28.48 -14.64 -22.75
N TYR A 588 27.24 -14.87 -23.21
CA TYR A 588 26.99 -15.57 -24.47
C TYR A 588 26.58 -14.66 -25.63
N TYR A 589 26.24 -13.39 -25.38
CA TYR A 589 25.78 -12.49 -26.42
C TYR A 589 26.56 -11.18 -26.47
N ILE A 590 26.60 -10.38 -25.42
CA ILE A 590 27.23 -9.06 -25.46
C ILE A 590 28.75 -9.17 -25.69
N ASN A 591 29.46 -9.96 -24.88
CA ASN A 591 30.92 -10.08 -24.95
C ASN A 591 31.39 -10.80 -26.21
N PRO A 592 30.85 -11.98 -26.62
CA PRO A 592 31.32 -12.68 -27.80
C PRO A 592 31.07 -11.94 -29.13
N PHE A 593 29.96 -11.21 -29.19
CA PHE A 593 29.62 -10.44 -30.39
C PHE A 593 30.13 -8.99 -30.35
N ASN A 594 30.90 -8.61 -29.33
CA ASN A 594 31.45 -7.26 -29.12
C ASN A 594 30.39 -6.15 -29.28
N ILE A 595 29.22 -6.32 -28.65
CA ILE A 595 28.14 -5.34 -28.69
C ILE A 595 28.57 -4.11 -27.87
N TYR A 596 28.79 -3.01 -28.51
CA TYR A 596 29.25 -1.76 -27.90
C TYR A 596 28.20 -0.66 -27.84
N GLN A 597 27.10 -0.78 -28.57
CA GLN A 597 26.03 0.21 -28.60
C GLN A 597 25.34 0.32 -27.24
N TRP A 598 25.44 1.51 -26.59
CA TRP A 598 24.87 1.71 -25.25
C TRP A 598 23.35 1.60 -25.25
N TRP A 599 22.69 2.24 -26.22
CA TRP A 599 21.25 2.21 -26.37
C TRP A 599 20.73 0.77 -26.52
N TYR A 600 21.44 -0.07 -27.28
CA TYR A 600 21.02 -1.45 -27.51
C TYR A 600 21.19 -2.32 -26.24
N LYS A 601 22.27 -2.13 -25.50
CA LYS A 601 22.45 -2.78 -24.19
C LYS A 601 21.37 -2.36 -23.20
N GLY A 602 20.97 -1.08 -23.18
CA GLY A 602 19.86 -0.57 -22.37
C GLY A 602 18.54 -1.26 -22.73
N LEU A 603 18.24 -1.41 -24.01
CA LEU A 603 17.06 -2.14 -24.50
C LEU A 603 17.08 -3.61 -24.04
N LEU A 604 18.19 -4.30 -24.27
CA LEU A 604 18.36 -5.70 -23.87
C LEU A 604 18.20 -5.89 -22.35
N PHE A 605 18.70 -4.94 -21.56
CA PHE A 605 18.55 -4.96 -20.11
C PHE A 605 17.08 -4.89 -19.69
N VAL A 606 16.27 -3.99 -20.28
CA VAL A 606 14.83 -3.90 -20.03
C VAL A 606 14.12 -5.17 -20.49
N ILE A 607 14.48 -5.73 -21.66
CA ILE A 607 13.91 -6.98 -22.14
C ILE A 607 14.21 -8.14 -21.15
N CYS A 608 15.43 -8.27 -20.66
CA CYS A 608 15.78 -9.27 -19.64
C CYS A 608 15.00 -9.08 -18.35
N MET A 609 14.80 -7.83 -17.92
CA MET A 609 14.00 -7.49 -16.74
C MET A 609 12.56 -8.00 -16.89
N VAL A 610 11.90 -7.71 -17.99
CA VAL A 610 10.52 -8.14 -18.26
C VAL A 610 10.46 -9.66 -18.48
N ALA A 611 11.38 -10.22 -19.27
CA ALA A 611 11.43 -11.66 -19.57
C ALA A 611 11.61 -12.48 -18.30
N SER A 612 12.46 -12.05 -17.36
CA SER A 612 12.64 -12.78 -16.08
C SER A 612 11.35 -12.87 -15.27
N VAL A 613 10.58 -11.79 -15.22
CA VAL A 613 9.30 -11.75 -14.51
C VAL A 613 8.27 -12.65 -15.18
N VAL A 614 8.20 -12.61 -16.51
CA VAL A 614 7.23 -13.43 -17.28
C VAL A 614 7.59 -14.90 -17.20
N ILE A 615 8.85 -15.28 -17.36
CA ILE A 615 9.30 -16.69 -17.40
C ILE A 615 9.31 -17.27 -15.98
N PHE A 616 10.16 -16.72 -15.10
CA PHE A 616 10.37 -17.27 -13.75
C PHE A 616 9.21 -16.93 -12.80
N GLY A 617 8.74 -15.69 -12.84
CA GLY A 617 7.58 -15.26 -12.07
C GLY A 617 6.28 -15.92 -12.58
N GLY A 618 6.09 -15.99 -13.91
CA GLY A 618 4.95 -16.67 -14.54
C GLY A 618 4.89 -18.16 -14.20
N PHE A 619 6.04 -18.83 -14.12
CA PHE A 619 6.12 -20.21 -13.67
C PHE A 619 5.61 -20.39 -12.23
N VAL A 620 6.03 -19.52 -11.30
CA VAL A 620 5.55 -19.55 -9.90
C VAL A 620 4.04 -19.28 -9.84
N VAL A 621 3.54 -18.33 -10.65
CA VAL A 621 2.09 -18.04 -10.74
C VAL A 621 1.30 -19.25 -11.25
N ALA A 622 1.82 -19.96 -12.25
CA ALA A 622 1.20 -21.18 -12.77
C ALA A 622 1.14 -22.29 -11.70
N LEU A 623 2.26 -22.52 -11.00
CA LEU A 623 2.31 -23.47 -9.86
C LEU A 623 1.32 -23.09 -8.76
N TRP A 624 1.23 -21.79 -8.44
CA TRP A 624 0.27 -21.28 -7.48
C TRP A 624 -1.17 -21.62 -7.89
N HIS A 625 -1.55 -21.38 -9.14
CA HIS A 625 -2.91 -21.67 -9.61
C HIS A 625 -3.26 -23.15 -9.56
N ILE A 626 -2.29 -24.02 -9.87
CA ILE A 626 -2.49 -25.48 -9.74
C ILE A 626 -2.74 -25.85 -8.27
N TRP A 627 -1.92 -25.31 -7.37
CA TRP A 627 -2.03 -25.52 -5.92
C TRP A 627 -3.37 -24.99 -5.36
N GLU A 628 -3.77 -23.77 -5.75
CA GLU A 628 -5.03 -23.14 -5.33
C GLU A 628 -6.23 -23.98 -5.76
N LYS A 629 -6.24 -24.48 -7.00
CA LYS A 629 -7.29 -25.36 -7.51
C LYS A 629 -7.38 -26.68 -6.73
N GLN A 630 -6.25 -27.30 -6.43
CA GLN A 630 -6.21 -28.55 -5.64
C GLN A 630 -6.69 -28.33 -4.20
N SER A 631 -6.29 -27.19 -3.58
CA SER A 631 -6.69 -26.85 -2.21
C SER A 631 -8.18 -26.56 -2.11
N SER A 632 -8.76 -25.90 -3.11
CA SER A 632 -10.20 -25.62 -3.17
C SER A 632 -11.02 -26.91 -3.31
N MET A 633 -10.58 -27.88 -4.13
CA MET A 633 -11.26 -29.18 -4.27
C MET A 633 -11.24 -29.99 -2.96
N LYS A 634 -10.13 -29.95 -2.20
CA LYS A 634 -10.03 -30.64 -0.90
C LYS A 634 -10.94 -30.00 0.16
N GLY A 635 -11.08 -28.67 0.15
CA GLY A 635 -11.97 -27.93 1.04
C GLY A 635 -13.45 -28.29 0.81
N ILE A 636 -13.88 -28.40 -0.44
CA ILE A 636 -15.25 -28.77 -0.82
C ILE A 636 -15.56 -30.20 -0.33
N SER A 637 -14.63 -31.14 -0.50
CA SER A 637 -14.83 -32.55 -0.05
C SER A 637 -15.00 -32.67 1.48
N ASN A 638 -14.32 -31.79 2.26
CA ASN A 638 -14.44 -31.82 3.71
C ASN A 638 -15.73 -31.12 4.21
N ASN A 639 -16.16 -30.04 3.54
CA ASN A 639 -17.37 -29.32 3.95
C ASN A 639 -18.65 -30.10 3.64
N ILE A 640 -18.72 -30.88 2.56
CA ILE A 640 -19.87 -31.77 2.27
C ILE A 640 -20.08 -32.80 3.36
N LYS A 641 -19.02 -33.17 4.12
CA LYS A 641 -19.14 -34.07 5.29
C LYS A 641 -19.68 -33.35 6.54
N VAL A 642 -19.41 -32.03 6.70
CA VAL A 642 -19.80 -31.24 7.87
C VAL A 642 -21.22 -30.70 7.73
N ASP A 643 -21.61 -30.23 6.54
CA ASP A 643 -22.96 -29.68 6.32
C ASP A 643 -24.10 -30.73 6.44
N LYS A 644 -23.81 -32.03 6.22
CA LYS A 644 -24.76 -33.10 6.48
C LYS A 644 -25.08 -33.29 7.99
N ILE A 645 -24.28 -32.75 8.88
CA ILE A 645 -24.45 -32.87 10.33
C ILE A 645 -25.21 -31.66 10.90
N GLN A 646 -25.17 -30.47 10.25
CA GLN A 646 -25.76 -29.23 10.77
C GLN A 646 -27.16 -28.87 10.26
N GLN A 647 -27.74 -29.60 9.29
CA GLN A 647 -29.08 -29.32 8.76
C GLN A 647 -30.27 -29.68 9.68
N ASN A 648 -30.04 -30.20 10.88
CA ASN A 648 -31.13 -30.57 11.83
C ASN A 648 -31.35 -29.57 12.99
N GLY A 649 -30.80 -28.38 12.93
CA GLY A 649 -31.02 -27.31 13.92
C GLY A 649 -31.88 -26.19 13.35
N SER A 650 -33.19 -26.31 13.43
CA SER A 650 -34.16 -25.24 13.14
C SER A 650 -33.94 -24.07 14.09
N LEU A 651 -33.44 -22.96 13.61
CA LEU A 651 -33.34 -21.68 14.32
C LEU A 651 -34.73 -21.00 14.35
N ALA A 652 -35.36 -20.98 15.49
CA ALA A 652 -36.51 -20.16 15.77
C ALA A 652 -36.13 -18.68 15.75
N HIS A 653 -36.76 -17.91 14.86
CA HIS A 653 -36.64 -16.46 14.79
C HIS A 653 -37.23 -15.83 16.07
N LYS A 654 -36.39 -15.23 16.92
CA LYS A 654 -36.80 -14.16 17.84
C LYS A 654 -36.61 -12.83 17.10
N ASP A 655 -37.60 -11.95 17.19
CA ASP A 655 -37.52 -10.57 16.74
C ASP A 655 -36.32 -9.87 17.38
N PRO A 656 -35.48 -9.13 16.59
CA PRO A 656 -34.32 -8.49 17.15
C PRO A 656 -34.73 -7.36 18.10
N SER A 657 -34.22 -7.42 19.33
CA SER A 657 -34.35 -6.34 20.30
C SER A 657 -33.57 -5.12 19.86
N GLN A 658 -34.22 -4.15 19.21
CA GLN A 658 -33.69 -2.84 18.81
C GLN A 658 -33.25 -1.96 20.00
N ASP A 659 -33.47 -2.38 21.22
CA ASP A 659 -33.36 -1.54 22.44
C ASP A 659 -31.93 -1.27 22.92
N SER A 660 -30.96 -2.13 22.64
CA SER A 660 -29.60 -1.97 23.22
C SER A 660 -28.75 -0.93 22.51
N LEU A 661 -28.86 -0.85 21.19
CA LEU A 661 -28.14 0.15 20.36
C LEU A 661 -28.73 1.55 20.52
N ALA A 662 -30.06 1.66 20.67
CA ALA A 662 -30.73 2.94 20.85
C ALA A 662 -30.26 3.67 22.12
N LYS A 663 -29.93 2.93 23.20
CA LYS A 663 -29.45 3.50 24.47
C LYS A 663 -28.04 4.05 24.43
N SER A 664 -27.18 3.56 23.51
CA SER A 664 -25.78 3.96 23.37
C SER A 664 -25.53 4.94 22.22
N THR A 665 -26.59 5.34 21.49
CA THR A 665 -26.49 6.23 20.32
C THR A 665 -26.99 7.63 20.65
N VAL A 666 -26.12 8.62 20.45
CA VAL A 666 -26.45 10.06 20.60
C VAL A 666 -26.50 10.68 19.21
N MET A 667 -27.61 11.33 18.87
CA MET A 667 -27.78 12.05 17.59
C MET A 667 -27.80 13.56 17.83
N ARG A 668 -27.03 14.28 17.03
CA ARG A 668 -26.99 15.77 17.01
C ARG A 668 -27.25 16.27 15.59
N TYR A 669 -28.23 17.14 15.42
CA TYR A 669 -28.62 17.74 14.14
C TYR A 669 -28.05 19.15 14.00
N GLY A 670 -27.79 19.60 12.76
CA GLY A 670 -27.33 20.94 12.43
C GLY A 670 -25.91 21.27 12.89
N SER A 671 -25.19 20.31 13.46
CA SER A 671 -23.85 20.55 14.06
C SER A 671 -22.79 19.61 13.49
N ARG A 672 -21.54 20.04 13.60
CA ARG A 672 -20.35 19.21 13.32
C ARG A 672 -19.75 18.73 14.63
N PRO A 673 -19.00 17.60 14.62
CA PRO A 673 -18.26 17.17 15.79
C PRO A 673 -17.26 18.24 16.26
N ASP A 674 -17.31 18.60 17.54
CA ASP A 674 -16.26 19.36 18.21
C ASP A 674 -15.24 18.39 18.79
N PHE A 675 -14.10 18.25 18.13
CA PHE A 675 -13.07 17.30 18.53
C PHE A 675 -12.35 17.76 19.82
N LYS A 676 -12.32 19.05 20.10
CA LYS A 676 -11.74 19.57 21.35
C LYS A 676 -12.56 19.06 22.54
N GLU A 677 -13.87 19.30 22.52
CA GLU A 677 -14.81 18.81 23.55
C GLU A 677 -14.71 17.28 23.72
N ILE A 678 -14.67 16.56 22.58
CA ILE A 678 -14.61 15.08 22.60
C ILE A 678 -13.32 14.59 23.25
N TYR A 679 -12.15 15.15 22.91
CA TYR A 679 -10.88 14.70 23.47
C TYR A 679 -10.70 15.12 24.93
N GLU A 680 -11.18 16.30 25.35
CA GLU A 680 -11.21 16.72 26.74
C GLU A 680 -12.04 15.76 27.57
N LEU A 681 -13.28 15.48 27.14
CA LEU A 681 -14.18 14.51 27.80
C LEU A 681 -13.57 13.11 27.93
N MET A 682 -12.94 12.62 26.84
CA MET A 682 -12.31 11.29 26.85
C MET A 682 -11.03 11.27 27.71
N SER A 683 -10.32 12.39 27.81
CA SER A 683 -9.14 12.52 28.65
C SER A 683 -9.49 12.43 30.14
N GLU A 684 -10.59 13.05 30.54
CA GLU A 684 -11.10 12.95 31.91
C GLU A 684 -11.60 11.52 32.23
N LYS A 685 -12.27 10.89 31.26
CA LYS A 685 -12.86 9.56 31.43
C LYS A 685 -11.82 8.44 31.51
N TRP A 686 -10.79 8.47 30.67
CA TRP A 686 -9.85 7.34 30.50
C TRP A 686 -8.51 7.52 31.22
N GLY A 687 -8.13 8.74 31.58
CA GLY A 687 -6.88 9.01 32.29
C GLY A 687 -5.63 8.65 31.46
N HIS A 688 -4.56 8.25 32.11
CA HIS A 688 -3.23 8.02 31.51
C HIS A 688 -3.12 6.67 30.79
N VAL A 689 -3.63 6.59 29.57
CA VAL A 689 -3.66 5.38 28.71
C VAL A 689 -3.29 5.69 27.26
N ASP A 690 -2.96 4.65 26.49
CA ASP A 690 -2.84 4.75 25.03
C ASP A 690 -4.23 4.65 24.39
N VAL A 691 -4.59 5.62 23.55
CA VAL A 691 -5.85 5.68 22.82
C VAL A 691 -5.58 5.64 21.31
N GLY A 692 -6.16 4.67 20.61
CA GLY A 692 -6.12 4.62 19.15
C GLY A 692 -7.19 5.53 18.55
N VAL A 693 -6.82 6.44 17.66
CA VAL A 693 -7.75 7.29 16.90
C VAL A 693 -7.63 6.94 15.42
N ILE A 694 -8.67 6.35 14.87
CA ILE A 694 -8.71 5.96 13.45
C ILE A 694 -9.69 6.88 12.73
N VAL A 695 -9.22 7.56 11.67
CA VAL A 695 -10.02 8.53 10.91
C VAL A 695 -10.22 8.03 9.49
N CYS A 696 -11.47 8.01 9.05
CA CYS A 696 -11.84 7.71 7.66
C CYS A 696 -12.84 8.73 7.13
N GLY A 697 -12.44 9.52 6.17
CA GLY A 697 -13.28 10.58 5.59
C GLY A 697 -12.47 11.62 4.84
N PRO A 698 -13.10 12.75 4.44
CA PRO A 698 -12.44 13.79 3.66
C PRO A 698 -11.24 14.39 4.38
N SER A 699 -10.28 14.92 3.63
CA SER A 699 -9.04 15.53 4.14
C SER A 699 -9.27 16.58 5.22
N THR A 700 -10.35 17.38 5.10
CA THR A 700 -10.74 18.37 6.13
C THR A 700 -11.04 17.74 7.48
N LEU A 701 -11.69 16.58 7.51
CA LEU A 701 -11.98 15.84 8.75
C LEU A 701 -10.67 15.31 9.36
N GLN A 702 -9.81 14.71 8.55
CA GLN A 702 -8.50 14.21 8.99
C GLN A 702 -7.65 15.34 9.58
N THR A 703 -7.63 16.50 8.91
CA THR A 703 -6.90 17.69 9.37
C THR A 703 -7.42 18.17 10.73
N SER A 704 -8.74 18.30 10.90
CA SER A 704 -9.33 18.74 12.16
C SER A 704 -9.00 17.81 13.33
N VAL A 705 -9.10 16.50 13.12
CA VAL A 705 -8.75 15.51 14.14
C VAL A 705 -7.25 15.55 14.46
N ALA A 706 -6.39 15.64 13.45
CA ALA A 706 -4.94 15.70 13.65
C ALA A 706 -4.50 16.99 14.38
N GLU A 707 -5.15 18.14 14.10
CA GLU A 707 -4.91 19.40 14.79
C GLU A 707 -5.17 19.30 16.29
N GLU A 708 -6.31 18.71 16.65
CA GLU A 708 -6.67 18.56 18.07
C GLU A 708 -5.78 17.55 18.79
N ILE A 709 -5.44 16.43 18.16
CA ILE A 709 -4.49 15.45 18.72
C ILE A 709 -3.12 16.10 18.97
N ARG A 710 -2.65 16.91 18.00
CA ARG A 710 -1.37 17.62 18.14
C ARG A 710 -1.46 18.65 19.27
N ALA A 711 -2.51 19.48 19.32
CA ALA A 711 -2.71 20.48 20.34
C ALA A 711 -2.74 19.85 21.73
N HIS A 712 -3.51 18.77 21.89
CA HIS A 712 -3.61 18.01 23.14
C HIS A 712 -2.26 17.40 23.56
N SER A 713 -1.48 16.90 22.60
CA SER A 713 -0.15 16.32 22.88
C SER A 713 0.88 17.36 23.31
N LEU A 714 0.79 18.60 22.80
CA LEU A 714 1.70 19.70 23.15
C LEU A 714 1.37 20.32 24.53
N THR A 715 0.08 20.36 24.91
CA THR A 715 -0.40 20.89 26.20
C THR A 715 -0.53 19.84 27.28
N ARG A 716 -0.07 18.63 27.00
CA ARG A 716 -0.28 17.42 27.79
C ARG A 716 0.14 17.57 29.25
N GLN A 717 -0.78 17.32 30.15
CA GLN A 717 -0.50 17.07 31.58
C GLN A 717 -0.14 15.59 31.78
N ARG A 718 0.62 15.27 32.85
CA ARG A 718 1.14 13.91 33.12
C ARG A 718 0.06 12.82 33.23
N HIS A 719 -1.16 13.22 33.55
CA HIS A 719 -2.30 12.27 33.75
C HIS A 719 -3.19 12.11 32.51
N HIS A 720 -2.93 12.81 31.41
CA HIS A 720 -3.73 12.76 30.19
C HIS A 720 -3.31 11.57 29.29
N PRO A 721 -4.24 11.01 28.49
CA PRO A 721 -3.95 9.92 27.56
C PRO A 721 -3.01 10.36 26.45
N ILE A 722 -2.42 9.35 25.77
CA ILE A 722 -1.69 9.57 24.52
C ILE A 722 -2.60 9.12 23.38
N PHE A 723 -3.00 10.05 22.52
CA PHE A 723 -3.76 9.77 21.32
C PHE A 723 -2.81 9.41 20.17
N HIS A 724 -3.06 8.25 19.54
CA HIS A 724 -2.32 7.75 18.40
C HIS A 724 -3.14 7.93 17.13
N PHE A 725 -2.71 8.83 16.25
CA PHE A 725 -3.40 9.15 15.00
C PHE A 725 -3.13 8.09 13.93
N HIS A 726 -4.21 7.56 13.34
CA HIS A 726 -4.19 6.69 12.16
C HIS A 726 -5.21 7.21 11.15
N SER A 727 -4.82 7.46 9.92
CA SER A 727 -5.76 7.80 8.85
C SER A 727 -5.98 6.60 7.92
N HIS A 728 -7.20 6.48 7.40
CA HIS A 728 -7.57 5.47 6.42
C HIS A 728 -8.48 6.14 5.39
N SER A 729 -7.90 6.67 4.32
CA SER A 729 -8.61 7.47 3.34
C SER A 729 -7.95 7.39 1.97
N PHE A 730 -8.78 7.37 0.93
CA PHE A 730 -8.36 7.35 -0.48
C PHE A 730 -8.48 8.75 -1.09
N ASP A 731 -7.68 9.70 -0.63
CA ASP A 731 -7.52 11.01 -1.29
C ASP A 731 -6.54 10.86 -2.47
N LEU A 732 -7.01 10.22 -3.56
CA LEU A 732 -6.25 9.99 -4.80
C LEU A 732 -6.48 11.11 -5.83
#